data_65bd513fb2832c017a8a1bfdf1294f59
#
_entry.id   65bd513fb2832c017a8a1bfdf1294f59
#
_cell.length_a   1.000
_cell.length_b   1.000
_cell.length_c   1.000
_cell.angle_alpha   90.00
_cell.angle_beta   90.00
_cell.angle_gamma   90.00
#
_symmetry.space_group_name_H-M   'P 1'
#
loop_
_entity.id
_entity.type
_entity.pdbx_description
1 polymer ?
#
loop_
_entity_poly.entity_id
_entity_poly.type
_entity_poly.pdbx_seq_one_letter_code
_entity_poly.pdbx_strand_id
1 'polypeptide(L)'
;MKIIRVWASIIVFLAAFAFASCSRTENGGGGFDVQFRVPETVELEYNATTLDFRVQFQKSPKETDKIVLKDPVGVEHTCDIVSVSTTKFTISLYSGMVSGKYAVSIKRGNAVKLMGEMLVSIYGDGVEPADGSTVYGKISCNGVGVPGVVVSDGYEVVKTDADGVYQMMSAKYLKYVFMSVPSGYEPAVNGILPKIHSALTSSAKKAERVDFVLNKVEGQDKYKVFFLGDMHLANRNNDRTQFTEFTNDWNTYRDKHKSEKMYAITLGDMTWDLYWYSNQMELKDYLDLINDRVSDIIIYHTMGNHDNDMLATNGYDAKLPYDKTIAPQYYSFNIGKVHYVVIDDIDCTEYDGTSSRRYHKNLTQNQLDWLKKDLAYVSTSTPIVLTTHAQLFYPSEKNVSRFGYSFSNVSELLEVLDGYKVHAVTGHTHTIFNALPEDTALLGAKNLQEHNAGAVCASWWWSASLTPGVHISLDGAPGGYSIWDVDGTDFKWKYKATGKSEDYQFRSYDLNNFSVSYDDVPKLKDLEMKAAFAKYVLAYPKNTDNEVLINVWNWNPKWTLTVTDEHGKDLKWTRTFAYDPLHIKALTIPRFNKNITKEPSFITEKAMPHFFKVKANNATDDLTITVKDEFGNVYTENMARPKAFNTLTDYTQY
;
A
#
# COMPACT_ATOMS: atom_id res chain seq x y z
N MET A 1 61.86 20.85 -33.24
CA MET A 1 62.26 22.09 -32.52
C MET A 1 61.46 22.16 -31.26
N LYS A 2 62.11 22.03 -30.10
CA LYS A 2 61.76 22.20 -28.70
C LYS A 2 60.37 21.87 -28.18
N ILE A 3 60.34 20.72 -27.51
CA ILE A 3 59.36 20.25 -26.54
C ILE A 3 59.55 21.08 -25.23
N ILE A 4 58.49 21.68 -24.74
CA ILE A 4 58.42 22.20 -23.37
C ILE A 4 57.41 21.35 -22.59
N ARG A 5 57.94 20.55 -21.64
CA ARG A 5 57.15 19.87 -20.61
C ARG A 5 56.79 20.86 -19.53
N VAL A 6 55.47 21.02 -19.25
CA VAL A 6 54.98 21.70 -18.06
C VAL A 6 54.42 20.63 -17.12
N TRP A 7 55.03 20.53 -15.96
CA TRP A 7 54.55 19.76 -14.83
C TRP A 7 53.43 20.56 -14.16
N ALA A 8 52.22 20.04 -14.12
CA ALA A 8 51.14 20.57 -13.30
C ALA A 8 51.03 19.70 -12.07
N SER A 9 51.36 20.29 -10.92
CA SER A 9 51.18 19.70 -9.59
C SER A 9 49.70 19.65 -9.27
N ILE A 10 49.17 18.44 -9.07
CA ILE A 10 47.80 18.23 -8.59
C ILE A 10 47.84 18.47 -7.06
N ILE A 11 47.27 19.58 -6.61
CA ILE A 11 46.95 19.82 -5.22
C ILE A 11 45.59 19.17 -4.97
N VAL A 12 45.58 18.08 -4.20
CA VAL A 12 44.37 17.44 -3.70
C VAL A 12 43.83 18.29 -2.56
N PHE A 13 42.76 19.05 -2.82
CA PHE A 13 41.97 19.65 -1.79
C PHE A 13 41.06 18.58 -1.18
N LEU A 14 41.36 18.12 0.01
CA LEU A 14 40.44 17.42 0.88
C LEU A 14 39.42 18.45 1.38
N ALA A 15 38.28 18.53 0.70
CA ALA A 15 37.12 19.24 1.23
C ALA A 15 36.43 18.33 2.27
N ALA A 16 36.68 18.60 3.53
CA ALA A 16 35.89 18.06 4.61
C ALA A 16 34.48 18.68 4.54
N PHE A 17 33.54 17.95 4.00
CA PHE A 17 32.13 18.30 4.13
C PHE A 17 31.68 18.01 5.57
N ALA A 18 31.63 19.05 6.38
CA ALA A 18 30.91 19.01 7.63
C ALA A 18 29.41 19.02 7.30
N PHE A 19 28.77 17.88 7.41
CA PHE A 19 27.32 17.83 7.44
C PHE A 19 26.86 18.48 8.76
N ALA A 20 26.42 19.73 8.68
CA ALA A 20 25.64 20.34 9.73
C ALA A 20 24.24 19.72 9.69
N SER A 21 24.03 18.70 10.52
CA SER A 21 22.72 18.21 10.87
C SER A 21 21.97 19.33 11.59
N CYS A 22 21.03 19.98 10.93
CA CYS A 22 20.02 20.81 11.59
C CYS A 22 19.11 19.91 12.41
N SER A 23 19.46 19.70 13.68
CA SER A 23 18.51 19.16 14.65
C SER A 23 17.46 20.23 14.95
N ARG A 24 16.20 19.95 14.64
CA ARG A 24 15.08 20.66 15.26
C ARG A 24 15.18 20.48 16.77
N THR A 25 15.46 21.57 17.48
CA THR A 25 15.40 21.66 18.93
C THR A 25 13.94 21.68 19.35
N GLU A 26 13.43 20.58 19.86
CA GLU A 26 12.29 20.64 20.77
C GLU A 26 12.81 21.12 22.14
N ASN A 27 12.23 22.21 22.65
CA ASN A 27 12.50 22.78 23.95
C ASN A 27 12.01 21.85 25.07
N GLY A 28 12.93 21.14 25.70
CA GLY A 28 12.75 20.44 26.97
C GLY A 28 14.08 20.35 27.69
N GLY A 29 14.26 21.18 28.73
CA GLY A 29 15.55 21.45 29.41
C GLY A 29 16.27 20.20 29.91
N GLY A 30 17.57 20.14 29.64
CA GLY A 30 18.52 19.15 30.15
C GLY A 30 19.38 18.55 29.04
N GLY A 31 20.20 19.38 28.39
CA GLY A 31 21.11 18.92 27.33
C GLY A 31 22.01 17.79 27.80
N PHE A 32 22.03 16.68 27.06
CA PHE A 32 22.99 15.61 27.25
C PHE A 32 24.40 16.11 26.93
N ASP A 33 25.18 16.44 27.96
CA ASP A 33 26.61 16.67 27.80
C ASP A 33 27.39 15.35 27.86
N VAL A 34 26.98 14.41 26.98
CA VAL A 34 27.58 13.08 26.83
C VAL A 34 28.09 12.94 25.41
N GLN A 35 29.33 12.49 25.26
CA GLN A 35 29.95 12.24 23.97
C GLN A 35 30.73 10.93 24.00
N PHE A 36 30.37 10.01 23.13
CA PHE A 36 31.08 8.76 22.92
C PHE A 36 31.05 8.38 21.44
N ARG A 37 32.01 7.57 21.06
CA ARG A 37 32.08 7.05 19.69
C ARG A 37 31.28 5.75 19.60
N VAL A 38 30.33 5.70 18.68
CA VAL A 38 29.72 4.47 18.22
C VAL A 38 30.65 3.90 17.14
N PRO A 39 31.16 2.67 17.30
CA PRO A 39 32.02 2.04 16.29
C PRO A 39 31.21 1.71 15.03
N GLU A 40 31.82 1.79 13.85
CA GLU A 40 31.16 1.44 12.59
C GLU A 40 30.83 -0.06 12.53
N THR A 41 31.73 -0.89 13.05
CA THR A 41 31.59 -2.36 13.11
C THR A 41 31.94 -2.88 14.50
N VAL A 42 31.21 -3.89 14.95
CA VAL A 42 31.42 -4.59 16.22
C VAL A 42 31.34 -6.07 15.96
N GLU A 43 32.37 -6.82 16.33
CA GLU A 43 32.36 -8.27 16.36
C GLU A 43 32.08 -8.74 17.80
N LEU A 44 31.04 -9.53 17.98
CA LEU A 44 30.64 -10.09 19.28
C LEU A 44 30.65 -11.60 19.21
N GLU A 45 31.22 -12.21 20.23
CA GLU A 45 31.06 -13.65 20.42
C GLU A 45 29.59 -13.97 20.74
N TYR A 46 29.13 -15.12 20.29
CA TYR A 46 27.78 -15.60 20.60
C TYR A 46 27.55 -15.65 22.12
N ASN A 47 26.43 -15.09 22.56
CA ASN A 47 26.11 -14.87 23.97
C ASN A 47 27.03 -13.88 24.72
N ALA A 48 27.73 -12.98 24.04
CA ALA A 48 28.40 -11.87 24.71
C ALA A 48 27.42 -11.11 25.61
N THR A 49 27.80 -10.82 26.84
CA THR A 49 26.94 -10.17 27.85
C THR A 49 27.19 -8.69 27.99
N THR A 50 28.27 -8.17 27.41
CA THR A 50 28.68 -6.77 27.55
C THR A 50 29.28 -6.20 26.27
N LEU A 51 29.21 -4.87 26.13
CA LEU A 51 29.82 -4.10 25.04
C LEU A 51 30.42 -2.80 25.59
N ASP A 52 31.65 -2.49 25.15
CA ASP A 52 32.37 -1.27 25.54
C ASP A 52 32.21 -0.14 24.50
N PHE A 53 31.98 1.08 24.97
CA PHE A 53 32.01 2.30 24.17
C PHE A 53 33.13 3.24 24.64
N ARG A 54 33.84 3.86 23.71
CA ARG A 54 34.87 4.87 24.03
C ARG A 54 34.25 6.24 24.26
N VAL A 55 34.53 6.83 25.41
CA VAL A 55 34.14 8.20 25.76
C VAL A 55 35.01 9.20 25.02
N GLN A 56 34.42 10.28 24.56
CA GLN A 56 35.10 11.40 23.92
C GLN A 56 35.07 12.64 24.83
N PHE A 57 36.14 13.44 24.82
CA PHE A 57 36.25 14.69 25.54
C PHE A 57 35.95 14.57 27.06
N GLN A 58 36.15 13.41 27.65
CA GLN A 58 35.85 13.10 29.07
C GLN A 58 34.36 13.32 29.44
N LYS A 59 33.47 13.33 28.44
CA LYS A 59 32.02 13.51 28.63
C LYS A 59 31.32 12.17 28.75
N SER A 60 31.53 11.50 29.87
CA SER A 60 30.96 10.17 30.17
C SER A 60 29.45 10.21 30.43
N PRO A 61 28.71 9.14 30.12
CA PRO A 61 27.36 9.00 30.62
C PRO A 61 27.35 8.81 32.14
N LYS A 62 26.21 8.98 32.77
CA LYS A 62 25.98 8.59 34.17
C LYS A 62 25.63 7.13 34.25
N GLU A 63 25.91 6.45 35.36
CA GLU A 63 25.46 5.07 35.58
C GLU A 63 23.94 4.91 35.54
N THR A 64 23.22 6.00 35.85
CA THR A 64 21.75 6.01 35.76
C THR A 64 21.19 6.21 34.35
N ASP A 65 22.05 6.58 33.39
CA ASP A 65 21.64 6.65 31.98
C ASP A 65 21.45 5.23 31.43
N LYS A 66 20.70 5.09 30.35
CA LYS A 66 20.53 3.83 29.64
C LYS A 66 21.00 3.98 28.20
N ILE A 67 21.51 2.92 27.62
CA ILE A 67 21.72 2.85 26.19
C ILE A 67 20.55 2.08 25.58
N VAL A 68 19.97 2.65 24.54
CA VAL A 68 18.91 1.97 23.77
C VAL A 68 19.54 1.52 22.47
N LEU A 69 19.54 0.20 22.27
CA LEU A 69 19.94 -0.45 21.03
C LEU A 69 18.68 -0.77 20.24
N LYS A 70 18.50 -0.11 19.12
CA LYS A 70 17.46 -0.46 18.16
C LYS A 70 18.05 -1.50 17.21
N ASP A 71 17.54 -2.70 17.25
CA ASP A 71 18.05 -3.84 16.51
C ASP A 71 17.74 -3.78 15.00
N PRO A 72 18.29 -4.71 14.17
CA PRO A 72 18.06 -4.71 12.71
C PRO A 72 16.59 -4.82 12.30
N VAL A 73 15.75 -5.39 13.15
CA VAL A 73 14.30 -5.51 12.91
C VAL A 73 13.49 -4.36 13.54
N GLY A 74 14.18 -3.38 14.16
CA GLY A 74 13.59 -2.14 14.65
C GLY A 74 13.07 -2.20 16.08
N VAL A 75 13.28 -3.30 16.83
CA VAL A 75 12.94 -3.42 18.24
C VAL A 75 13.96 -2.66 19.09
N GLU A 76 13.48 -1.90 20.07
CA GLU A 76 14.33 -1.15 21.01
C GLU A 76 14.61 -1.97 22.27
N HIS A 77 15.88 -2.21 22.56
CA HIS A 77 16.36 -2.89 23.75
C HIS A 77 17.09 -1.91 24.67
N THR A 78 16.59 -1.76 25.88
CA THR A 78 17.21 -0.89 26.88
C THR A 78 18.31 -1.64 27.62
N CYS A 79 19.54 -1.17 27.51
CA CYS A 79 20.74 -1.74 28.10
C CYS A 79 21.23 -0.88 29.28
N ASP A 80 21.57 -1.54 30.38
CA ASP A 80 22.11 -0.89 31.55
C ASP A 80 23.58 -0.53 31.35
N ILE A 81 24.01 0.60 31.90
CA ILE A 81 25.42 0.93 31.99
C ILE A 81 25.98 0.25 33.25
N VAL A 82 26.88 -0.73 33.07
CA VAL A 82 27.42 -1.54 34.15
C VAL A 82 28.75 -1.00 34.71
N SER A 83 29.46 -0.18 33.94
CA SER A 83 30.63 0.55 34.41
C SER A 83 30.89 1.80 33.62
N VAL A 84 31.44 2.82 34.27
CA VAL A 84 31.80 4.13 33.66
C VAL A 84 33.17 4.59 34.11
N SER A 85 33.98 5.05 33.16
CA SER A 85 35.22 5.75 33.40
C SER A 85 35.30 7.04 32.50
N THR A 86 36.38 7.79 32.62
CA THR A 86 36.61 8.98 31.78
C THR A 86 36.94 8.63 30.32
N THR A 87 37.30 7.37 30.05
CA THR A 87 37.74 6.93 28.70
C THR A 87 36.81 5.92 28.06
N LYS A 88 36.07 5.17 28.87
CA LYS A 88 35.13 4.16 28.37
C LYS A 88 33.95 3.93 29.31
N PHE A 89 32.88 3.39 28.81
CA PHE A 89 31.82 2.79 29.60
C PHE A 89 31.40 1.45 28.98
N THR A 90 30.86 0.58 29.80
CA THR A 90 30.40 -0.76 29.42
C THR A 90 28.90 -0.85 29.63
N ILE A 91 28.20 -1.44 28.69
CA ILE A 91 26.78 -1.76 28.81
C ILE A 91 26.55 -3.25 28.95
N SER A 92 25.44 -3.63 29.59
CA SER A 92 24.92 -4.99 29.51
C SER A 92 24.22 -5.19 28.17
N LEU A 93 24.44 -6.34 27.54
CA LEU A 93 23.72 -6.74 26.35
C LEU A 93 22.52 -7.63 26.74
N TYR A 94 21.48 -7.56 25.94
CA TYR A 94 20.31 -8.44 26.07
C TYR A 94 20.60 -9.81 25.42
N SER A 95 19.90 -10.85 25.85
CA SER A 95 20.02 -12.18 25.25
C SER A 95 19.34 -12.25 23.88
N GLY A 96 19.93 -13.00 22.94
CA GLY A 96 19.36 -13.20 21.61
C GLY A 96 19.66 -12.06 20.64
N MET A 97 20.77 -11.33 20.85
CA MET A 97 21.27 -10.41 19.81
C MET A 97 21.55 -11.18 18.52
N VAL A 98 21.27 -10.52 17.40
CA VAL A 98 21.48 -11.04 16.03
C VAL A 98 22.46 -10.16 15.27
N SER A 99 23.08 -10.71 14.23
CA SER A 99 23.92 -9.92 13.32
C SER A 99 23.07 -8.92 12.51
N GLY A 100 23.59 -7.71 12.32
CA GLY A 100 22.94 -6.67 11.54
C GLY A 100 23.20 -5.26 12.03
N LYS A 101 22.48 -4.28 11.49
CA LYS A 101 22.66 -2.85 11.77
C LYS A 101 21.86 -2.42 12.99
N TYR A 102 22.53 -1.80 13.94
CA TYR A 102 21.94 -1.29 15.18
C TYR A 102 22.05 0.24 15.25
N ALA A 103 20.94 0.91 15.61
CA ALA A 103 21.02 2.30 16.03
C ALA A 103 21.25 2.39 17.55
N VAL A 104 22.18 3.25 17.95
CA VAL A 104 22.63 3.42 19.34
C VAL A 104 22.16 4.77 19.84
N SER A 105 21.29 4.78 20.83
CA SER A 105 20.81 6.00 21.49
C SER A 105 21.17 5.99 22.97
N ILE A 106 21.31 7.18 23.56
CA ILE A 106 21.39 7.36 25.02
C ILE A 106 20.07 7.90 25.55
N LYS A 107 19.59 7.35 26.67
CA LYS A 107 18.34 7.75 27.34
C LYS A 107 18.63 8.23 28.76
N ARG A 108 18.10 9.40 29.13
CA ARG A 108 18.12 9.96 30.48
C ARG A 108 16.71 10.43 30.85
N GLY A 109 16.05 9.74 31.79
CA GLY A 109 14.62 9.95 32.04
C GLY A 109 13.80 9.74 30.76
N ASN A 110 13.03 10.73 30.33
CA ASN A 110 12.25 10.67 29.10
C ASN A 110 13.00 11.18 27.85
N ALA A 111 14.17 11.76 28.02
CA ALA A 111 14.93 12.29 26.89
C ALA A 111 15.79 11.20 26.24
N VAL A 112 15.74 11.11 24.90
CA VAL A 112 16.49 10.16 24.08
C VAL A 112 17.28 10.94 23.02
N LYS A 113 18.55 10.55 22.81
CA LYS A 113 19.42 11.15 21.79
C LYS A 113 20.12 10.04 21.01
N LEU A 114 19.94 10.03 19.69
CA LEU A 114 20.70 9.15 18.79
C LEU A 114 22.17 9.55 18.79
N MET A 115 23.05 8.56 18.98
CA MET A 115 24.50 8.75 19.03
C MET A 115 25.20 8.24 17.76
N GLY A 116 24.62 7.30 17.05
CA GLY A 116 25.17 6.71 15.84
C GLY A 116 24.59 5.34 15.51
N GLU A 117 25.18 4.70 14.50
CA GLU A 117 24.81 3.36 14.06
C GLU A 117 26.06 2.47 14.04
N MET A 118 25.88 1.16 14.29
CA MET A 118 26.94 0.17 14.22
C MET A 118 26.47 -1.08 13.53
N LEU A 119 27.35 -1.73 12.78
CA LEU A 119 27.11 -3.06 12.22
C LEU A 119 27.67 -4.11 13.20
N VAL A 120 26.79 -4.92 13.75
CA VAL A 120 27.15 -6.04 14.65
C VAL A 120 27.30 -7.31 13.84
N SER A 121 28.40 -8.03 14.05
CA SER A 121 28.64 -9.37 13.52
C SER A 121 28.82 -10.35 14.68
N ILE A 122 27.92 -11.32 14.80
CA ILE A 122 27.99 -12.39 15.82
C ILE A 122 28.79 -13.54 15.24
N TYR A 123 29.77 -14.06 16.00
CA TYR A 123 30.55 -15.21 15.62
C TYR A 123 30.52 -16.30 16.73
N GLY A 124 30.86 -17.54 16.37
CA GLY A 124 30.88 -18.65 17.32
C GLY A 124 29.53 -19.31 17.59
N ASP A 125 28.47 -18.93 16.83
CA ASP A 125 27.15 -19.59 16.89
C ASP A 125 27.01 -20.74 15.87
N GLY A 126 28.08 -21.05 15.15
CA GLY A 126 28.11 -22.10 14.12
C GLY A 126 27.51 -21.69 12.77
N VAL A 127 27.11 -20.43 12.60
CA VAL A 127 26.53 -19.92 11.34
C VAL A 127 27.65 -19.28 10.50
N GLU A 128 28.21 -20.07 9.59
CA GLU A 128 29.28 -19.64 8.70
C GLU A 128 28.81 -19.70 7.23
N PRO A 129 29.37 -18.87 6.34
CA PRO A 129 29.02 -18.94 4.92
C PRO A 129 29.54 -20.23 4.31
N ALA A 130 28.69 -20.96 3.60
CA ALA A 130 29.10 -22.08 2.77
C ALA A 130 29.93 -21.60 1.57
N ASP A 131 30.72 -22.47 0.97
CA ASP A 131 31.49 -22.17 -0.22
C ASP A 131 30.59 -21.63 -1.34
N GLY A 132 30.92 -20.44 -1.87
CA GLY A 132 30.17 -19.75 -2.90
C GLY A 132 28.95 -18.95 -2.38
N SER A 133 28.60 -19.06 -1.10
CA SER A 133 27.53 -18.25 -0.53
C SER A 133 27.96 -16.78 -0.39
N THR A 134 27.13 -15.86 -0.87
CA THR A 134 27.38 -14.41 -0.80
C THR A 134 26.37 -13.69 0.10
N VAL A 135 25.24 -14.35 0.43
CA VAL A 135 24.28 -13.93 1.46
C VAL A 135 23.90 -15.16 2.28
N TYR A 136 23.99 -15.05 3.60
CA TYR A 136 23.65 -16.14 4.51
C TYR A 136 23.11 -15.55 5.81
N GLY A 137 22.51 -16.39 6.64
CA GLY A 137 22.04 -15.96 7.95
C GLY A 137 21.14 -16.99 8.62
N LYS A 138 20.57 -16.59 9.75
CA LYS A 138 19.68 -17.41 10.55
C LYS A 138 18.33 -16.73 10.73
N ILE A 139 17.27 -17.50 10.59
CA ILE A 139 15.92 -17.07 10.95
C ILE A 139 15.53 -17.79 12.24
N SER A 140 15.16 -17.03 13.27
CA SER A 140 14.90 -17.60 14.59
C SER A 140 13.62 -17.05 15.22
N CYS A 141 13.05 -17.85 16.12
CA CYS A 141 11.99 -17.46 17.04
C CYS A 141 12.44 -17.78 18.46
N ASN A 142 12.50 -16.78 19.33
CA ASN A 142 13.02 -16.92 20.70
C ASN A 142 14.42 -17.60 20.75
N GLY A 143 15.30 -17.25 19.79
CA GLY A 143 16.66 -17.79 19.69
C GLY A 143 16.76 -19.20 19.08
N VAL A 144 15.63 -19.87 18.84
CA VAL A 144 15.58 -21.19 18.18
C VAL A 144 15.39 -21.02 16.70
N GLY A 145 16.19 -21.71 15.87
CA GLY A 145 16.07 -21.64 14.42
C GLY A 145 14.71 -22.11 13.91
N VAL A 146 14.19 -21.42 12.89
CA VAL A 146 12.92 -21.78 12.24
C VAL A 146 13.22 -22.41 10.89
N PRO A 147 12.98 -23.73 10.72
CA PRO A 147 13.25 -24.42 9.48
C PRO A 147 12.21 -24.13 8.39
N GLY A 148 12.63 -24.26 7.13
CA GLY A 148 11.74 -24.22 5.98
C GLY A 148 11.23 -22.82 5.60
N VAL A 149 11.77 -21.74 6.19
CA VAL A 149 11.43 -20.37 5.82
C VAL A 149 12.05 -20.04 4.46
N VAL A 150 11.26 -19.54 3.54
CA VAL A 150 11.70 -19.10 2.21
C VAL A 150 12.39 -17.75 2.34
N VAL A 151 13.55 -17.59 1.70
CA VAL A 151 14.36 -16.37 1.66
C VAL A 151 14.73 -16.05 0.22
N SER A 152 14.70 -14.78 -0.15
CA SER A 152 15.01 -14.34 -1.50
C SER A 152 15.72 -13.00 -1.52
N ASP A 153 16.53 -12.76 -2.57
CA ASP A 153 17.07 -11.45 -2.93
C ASP A 153 16.31 -10.81 -4.12
N GLY A 154 15.15 -11.40 -4.47
CA GLY A 154 14.37 -11.01 -5.65
C GLY A 154 14.76 -11.74 -6.94
N TYR A 155 15.85 -12.51 -6.95
CA TYR A 155 16.31 -13.34 -8.07
C TYR A 155 16.45 -14.81 -7.67
N GLU A 156 17.17 -15.05 -6.59
CA GLU A 156 17.34 -16.37 -6.03
C GLU A 156 16.35 -16.61 -4.89
N VAL A 157 15.92 -17.86 -4.75
CA VAL A 157 14.99 -18.29 -3.70
C VAL A 157 15.53 -19.55 -3.05
N VAL A 158 15.72 -19.51 -1.73
CA VAL A 158 16.25 -20.63 -0.94
C VAL A 158 15.36 -20.85 0.28
N LYS A 159 15.64 -21.92 1.04
CA LYS A 159 14.97 -22.20 2.32
C LYS A 159 15.98 -22.34 3.45
N THR A 160 15.54 -22.02 4.65
CA THR A 160 16.29 -22.36 5.86
C THR A 160 16.32 -23.88 6.08
N ASP A 161 17.45 -24.37 6.59
CA ASP A 161 17.66 -25.75 7.02
C ASP A 161 17.01 -26.05 8.38
N ALA A 162 17.35 -27.22 8.98
CA ALA A 162 16.82 -27.67 10.28
C ALA A 162 17.20 -26.73 11.46
N ASP A 163 18.32 -26.03 11.35
CA ASP A 163 18.83 -25.08 12.35
C ASP A 163 18.38 -23.63 12.08
N GLY A 164 17.53 -23.43 11.06
CA GLY A 164 17.05 -22.12 10.65
C GLY A 164 18.06 -21.31 9.84
N VAL A 165 19.11 -21.94 9.32
CA VAL A 165 20.18 -21.29 8.55
C VAL A 165 19.85 -21.34 7.06
N TYR A 166 20.04 -20.22 6.35
CA TYR A 166 19.96 -20.16 4.90
C TYR A 166 21.29 -19.74 4.28
N GLN A 167 21.52 -20.20 3.07
CA GLN A 167 22.70 -19.94 2.26
C GLN A 167 22.28 -19.59 0.85
N MET A 168 22.77 -18.49 0.31
CA MET A 168 22.37 -17.99 -1.02
C MET A 168 23.58 -17.50 -1.81
N MET A 169 23.65 -17.89 -3.09
CA MET A 169 24.59 -17.33 -4.07
C MET A 169 23.89 -16.16 -4.77
N SER A 170 23.92 -15.00 -4.15
CA SER A 170 23.27 -13.77 -4.64
C SER A 170 24.25 -12.90 -5.40
N ALA A 171 23.82 -12.37 -6.55
CA ALA A 171 24.52 -11.30 -7.26
C ALA A 171 24.20 -9.89 -6.69
N LYS A 172 23.30 -9.80 -5.70
CA LYS A 172 22.90 -8.57 -4.99
C LYS A 172 22.41 -7.45 -5.91
N TYR A 173 21.70 -7.79 -6.97
CA TYR A 173 21.23 -6.81 -7.95
C TYR A 173 20.30 -5.77 -7.34
N LEU A 174 19.32 -6.20 -6.52
CA LEU A 174 18.35 -5.30 -5.85
C LEU A 174 18.87 -4.75 -4.51
N LYS A 175 20.06 -5.21 -4.06
CA LYS A 175 20.71 -4.77 -2.82
C LYS A 175 19.86 -4.94 -1.56
N TYR A 176 18.99 -5.93 -1.52
CA TYR A 176 18.27 -6.37 -0.33
C TYR A 176 18.09 -7.90 -0.33
N VAL A 177 17.75 -8.41 0.82
CA VAL A 177 17.30 -9.79 1.02
C VAL A 177 16.05 -9.75 1.89
N PHE A 178 15.09 -10.63 1.62
CA PHE A 178 13.83 -10.70 2.38
C PHE A 178 13.45 -12.15 2.69
N MET A 179 12.64 -12.32 3.73
CA MET A 179 12.01 -13.59 4.07
C MET A 179 10.53 -13.58 3.70
N SER A 180 10.04 -14.70 3.18
CA SER A 180 8.61 -14.99 3.10
C SER A 180 8.14 -15.52 4.46
N VAL A 181 7.40 -14.70 5.21
CA VAL A 181 6.93 -15.05 6.55
C VAL A 181 6.15 -16.36 6.51
N PRO A 182 6.53 -17.40 7.28
CA PRO A 182 5.81 -18.65 7.25
C PRO A 182 4.50 -18.59 8.06
N SER A 183 3.54 -19.47 7.73
CA SER A 183 2.30 -19.63 8.50
C SER A 183 2.58 -19.92 9.98
N GLY A 184 1.78 -19.37 10.88
CA GLY A 184 1.93 -19.48 12.34
C GLY A 184 2.98 -18.55 12.94
N TYR A 185 3.50 -17.61 12.14
CA TYR A 185 4.46 -16.60 12.60
C TYR A 185 4.06 -15.20 12.11
N GLU A 186 4.54 -14.20 12.82
CA GLU A 186 4.55 -12.79 12.44
C GLU A 186 5.98 -12.24 12.53
N PRO A 187 6.39 -11.33 11.65
CA PRO A 187 7.69 -10.66 11.78
C PRO A 187 7.64 -9.64 12.91
N ALA A 188 8.80 -9.23 13.39
CA ALA A 188 8.89 -8.01 14.19
C ALA A 188 8.41 -6.81 13.36
N VAL A 189 7.94 -5.75 14.03
CA VAL A 189 7.41 -4.55 13.37
C VAL A 189 8.17 -3.29 13.76
N ASN A 190 8.16 -2.31 12.89
CA ASN A 190 8.55 -0.93 13.20
C ASN A 190 7.37 -0.01 12.88
N GLY A 191 6.64 0.40 13.91
CA GLY A 191 5.31 0.96 13.70
C GLY A 191 4.40 -0.06 13.00
N ILE A 192 3.87 0.32 11.85
CA ILE A 192 3.01 -0.55 11.02
C ILE A 192 3.80 -1.49 10.09
N LEU A 193 5.09 -1.24 9.87
CA LEU A 193 5.89 -1.95 8.85
C LEU A 193 6.40 -3.30 9.37
N PRO A 194 6.16 -4.42 8.66
CA PRO A 194 6.77 -5.70 8.94
C PRO A 194 8.26 -5.69 8.59
N LYS A 195 9.12 -6.20 9.47
CA LYS A 195 10.56 -6.31 9.25
C LYS A 195 10.90 -7.63 8.56
N ILE A 196 10.55 -7.68 7.27
CA ILE A 196 10.74 -8.85 6.41
C ILE A 196 11.98 -8.76 5.53
N HIS A 197 12.63 -7.60 5.43
CA HIS A 197 13.77 -7.38 4.55
C HIS A 197 14.89 -6.59 5.20
N SER A 198 16.08 -6.71 4.63
CA SER A 198 17.27 -5.96 5.03
C SER A 198 18.11 -5.59 3.82
N ALA A 199 18.68 -4.39 3.84
CA ALA A 199 19.58 -3.94 2.79
C ALA A 199 20.89 -4.73 2.81
N LEU A 200 21.45 -5.03 1.62
CA LEU A 200 22.76 -5.61 1.41
C LEU A 200 23.76 -4.50 1.06
N THR A 201 24.84 -4.42 1.82
CA THR A 201 25.81 -3.33 1.74
C THR A 201 27.15 -3.75 1.13
N SER A 202 27.48 -5.03 1.19
CA SER A 202 28.73 -5.55 0.67
C SER A 202 28.67 -5.84 -0.83
N SER A 203 29.83 -5.95 -1.47
CA SER A 203 29.90 -6.33 -2.88
C SER A 203 29.35 -7.76 -3.12
N ALA A 204 28.96 -8.04 -4.37
CA ALA A 204 28.44 -9.35 -4.76
C ALA A 204 29.43 -10.53 -4.54
N LYS A 205 30.73 -10.25 -4.36
CA LYS A 205 31.76 -11.28 -4.11
C LYS A 205 32.02 -11.54 -2.62
N LYS A 206 31.48 -10.71 -1.73
CA LYS A 206 31.71 -10.81 -0.28
C LYS A 206 30.50 -11.43 0.39
N ALA A 207 30.70 -12.46 1.19
CA ALA A 207 29.65 -13.01 2.03
C ALA A 207 29.16 -11.96 3.05
N GLU A 208 27.85 -11.84 3.19
CA GLU A 208 27.19 -10.92 4.10
C GLU A 208 26.13 -11.68 4.90
N ARG A 209 26.18 -11.57 6.21
CA ARG A 209 25.25 -12.21 7.10
C ARG A 209 24.05 -11.30 7.37
N VAL A 210 22.85 -11.84 7.19
CA VAL A 210 21.58 -11.16 7.54
C VAL A 210 20.70 -12.14 8.30
N ASP A 211 20.38 -11.81 9.54
CA ASP A 211 19.51 -12.61 10.38
C ASP A 211 18.11 -11.98 10.47
N PHE A 212 17.07 -12.83 10.60
CA PHE A 212 15.69 -12.38 10.83
C PHE A 212 15.10 -13.00 12.09
N VAL A 213 14.16 -12.27 12.70
CA VAL A 213 13.44 -12.71 13.89
C VAL A 213 11.95 -12.82 13.61
N LEU A 214 11.37 -13.92 14.04
CA LEU A 214 9.95 -14.21 13.95
C LEU A 214 9.35 -14.36 15.34
N ASN A 215 8.09 -14.01 15.46
CA ASN A 215 7.25 -14.23 16.63
C ASN A 215 6.21 -15.30 16.31
N LYS A 216 6.15 -16.36 17.11
CA LYS A 216 5.12 -17.38 16.95
C LYS A 216 3.76 -16.81 17.32
N VAL A 217 2.76 -17.07 16.50
CA VAL A 217 1.38 -16.63 16.73
C VAL A 217 0.41 -17.78 16.52
N GLU A 218 -0.71 -17.70 17.24
CA GLU A 218 -1.82 -18.63 17.12
C GLU A 218 -3.04 -17.94 16.51
N GLY A 219 -4.01 -18.72 16.04
CA GLY A 219 -5.29 -18.20 15.58
C GLY A 219 -5.26 -17.53 14.21
N GLN A 220 -4.25 -17.83 13.37
CA GLN A 220 -4.21 -17.35 11.98
C GLN A 220 -5.15 -18.10 11.02
N ASP A 221 -5.99 -19.02 11.51
CA ASP A 221 -7.01 -19.67 10.67
C ASP A 221 -8.19 -18.73 10.36
N LYS A 222 -8.46 -17.77 11.27
CA LYS A 222 -9.51 -16.76 11.08
C LYS A 222 -8.97 -15.36 11.32
N TYR A 223 -9.09 -14.52 10.30
CA TYR A 223 -8.59 -13.14 10.38
C TYR A 223 -9.27 -12.25 9.36
N LYS A 224 -9.09 -10.93 9.53
CA LYS A 224 -9.52 -9.92 8.55
C LYS A 224 -8.31 -9.35 7.82
N VAL A 225 -8.47 -9.07 6.55
CA VAL A 225 -7.51 -8.29 5.76
C VAL A 225 -8.20 -7.06 5.20
N PHE A 226 -7.59 -5.90 5.41
CA PHE A 226 -8.01 -4.64 4.82
C PHE A 226 -7.16 -4.35 3.58
N PHE A 227 -7.80 -4.08 2.45
CA PHE A 227 -7.12 -3.62 1.24
C PHE A 227 -7.36 -2.12 1.09
N LEU A 228 -6.25 -1.36 1.09
CA LEU A 228 -6.21 0.09 1.15
C LEU A 228 -5.56 0.62 -0.13
N GLY A 229 -6.35 0.98 -1.12
CA GLY A 229 -5.85 1.48 -2.40
C GLY A 229 -5.73 3.01 -2.43
N ASP A 230 -4.74 3.51 -3.16
CA ASP A 230 -4.72 4.87 -3.70
C ASP A 230 -5.00 5.96 -2.66
N MET A 231 -4.08 6.17 -1.72
CA MET A 231 -4.21 7.21 -0.68
C MET A 231 -3.84 8.59 -1.20
N HIS A 232 -2.91 8.69 -2.16
CA HIS A 232 -2.48 9.92 -2.83
C HIS A 232 -2.26 11.11 -1.90
N LEU A 233 -1.54 10.90 -0.80
CA LEU A 233 -1.20 11.99 0.11
C LEU A 233 -0.20 12.94 -0.54
N ALA A 234 -0.51 14.22 -0.55
CA ALA A 234 0.24 15.23 -1.30
C ALA A 234 0.26 16.62 -0.66
N ASN A 235 -0.19 16.76 0.59
CA ASN A 235 -0.35 18.05 1.28
C ASN A 235 -1.20 19.04 0.46
N ARG A 236 -2.35 18.60 -0.10
CA ARG A 236 -3.24 19.39 -0.93
C ARG A 236 -4.71 18.98 -0.75
N ASN A 237 -5.64 19.85 -1.14
CA ASN A 237 -7.08 19.56 -1.15
C ASN A 237 -7.64 19.08 0.20
N ASN A 238 -7.04 19.52 1.30
CA ASN A 238 -7.33 19.05 2.67
C ASN A 238 -7.17 17.52 2.83
N ASP A 239 -6.30 16.90 2.05
CA ASP A 239 -6.07 15.45 2.05
C ASP A 239 -5.73 14.91 3.44
N ARG A 240 -4.90 15.61 4.23
CA ARG A 240 -4.56 15.18 5.61
C ARG A 240 -5.76 15.15 6.53
N THR A 241 -6.70 16.10 6.40
CA THR A 241 -7.94 16.12 7.18
C THR A 241 -8.85 14.97 6.77
N GLN A 242 -9.06 14.79 5.48
CA GLN A 242 -9.87 13.69 4.94
C GLN A 242 -9.25 12.32 5.25
N PHE A 243 -7.93 12.20 5.20
CA PHE A 243 -7.22 11.00 5.63
C PHE A 243 -7.40 10.72 7.12
N THR A 244 -7.50 11.77 7.95
CA THR A 244 -7.83 11.63 9.37
C THR A 244 -9.23 11.05 9.55
N GLU A 245 -10.20 11.48 8.76
CA GLU A 245 -11.57 10.95 8.79
C GLU A 245 -11.59 9.46 8.41
N PHE A 246 -10.83 9.08 7.37
CA PHE A 246 -10.64 7.69 6.99
C PHE A 246 -10.00 6.87 8.12
N THR A 247 -8.89 7.31 8.70
CA THR A 247 -8.21 6.56 9.76
C THR A 247 -9.05 6.44 11.03
N ASN A 248 -9.87 7.46 11.36
CA ASN A 248 -10.81 7.40 12.47
C ASN A 248 -11.92 6.37 12.22
N ASP A 249 -12.49 6.34 11.01
CA ASP A 249 -13.50 5.34 10.62
C ASP A 249 -12.91 3.92 10.68
N TRP A 250 -11.70 3.74 10.12
CA TRP A 250 -11.00 2.46 10.12
C TRP A 250 -10.66 1.98 11.53
N ASN A 251 -10.13 2.86 12.40
CA ASN A 251 -9.87 2.54 13.81
C ASN A 251 -11.16 2.20 14.55
N THR A 252 -12.26 2.93 14.30
CA THR A 252 -13.57 2.62 14.89
C THR A 252 -14.05 1.23 14.48
N TYR A 253 -13.84 0.84 13.22
CA TYR A 253 -14.15 -0.51 12.77
C TYR A 253 -13.27 -1.56 13.47
N ARG A 254 -11.97 -1.33 13.54
CA ARG A 254 -10.99 -2.23 14.18
C ARG A 254 -11.30 -2.42 15.68
N ASP A 255 -11.65 -1.35 16.37
CA ASP A 255 -12.00 -1.40 17.80
C ASP A 255 -13.23 -2.28 18.08
N LYS A 256 -14.21 -2.27 17.18
CA LYS A 256 -15.38 -3.17 17.26
C LYS A 256 -14.99 -4.63 17.09
N HIS A 257 -13.92 -4.91 16.37
CA HIS A 257 -13.43 -6.23 16.00
C HIS A 257 -12.10 -6.61 16.69
N LYS A 258 -11.70 -5.92 17.75
CA LYS A 258 -10.39 -6.09 18.41
C LYS A 258 -10.06 -7.50 18.93
N SER A 259 -11.07 -8.38 19.04
CA SER A 259 -10.87 -9.79 19.39
C SER A 259 -10.45 -10.66 18.20
N GLU A 260 -10.53 -10.13 16.99
CA GLU A 260 -10.17 -10.81 15.74
C GLU A 260 -8.76 -10.40 15.32
N LYS A 261 -8.02 -11.34 14.71
CA LYS A 261 -6.75 -10.97 14.06
C LYS A 261 -7.02 -10.12 12.83
N MET A 262 -6.18 -9.10 12.65
CA MET A 262 -6.33 -8.15 11.56
C MET A 262 -4.99 -7.81 10.95
N TYR A 263 -4.96 -7.76 9.62
CA TYR A 263 -3.82 -7.35 8.79
C TYR A 263 -4.30 -6.34 7.76
N ALA A 264 -3.39 -5.58 7.19
CA ALA A 264 -3.72 -4.71 6.06
C ALA A 264 -2.69 -4.86 4.95
N ILE A 265 -3.12 -4.58 3.72
CA ILE A 265 -2.27 -4.53 2.53
C ILE A 265 -2.63 -3.26 1.77
N THR A 266 -1.64 -2.40 1.49
CA THR A 266 -1.88 -1.28 0.59
C THR A 266 -1.81 -1.75 -0.87
N LEU A 267 -2.53 -1.06 -1.75
CA LEU A 267 -2.53 -1.38 -3.18
C LEU A 267 -1.76 -0.35 -4.01
N GLY A 268 -0.78 0.32 -3.39
CA GLY A 268 0.03 1.34 -4.04
C GLY A 268 -0.55 2.75 -3.93
N ASP A 269 0.22 3.71 -4.45
CA ASP A 269 -0.11 5.13 -4.48
C ASP A 269 -0.42 5.72 -3.09
N MET A 270 0.47 5.43 -2.12
CA MET A 270 0.38 6.02 -0.78
C MET A 270 0.59 7.53 -0.82
N THR A 271 1.49 7.97 -1.68
CA THR A 271 1.81 9.38 -1.89
C THR A 271 1.52 9.79 -3.34
N TRP A 272 1.88 11.02 -3.69
CA TRP A 272 1.81 11.50 -5.06
C TRP A 272 3.14 12.15 -5.46
N ASP A 273 3.96 11.45 -6.22
CA ASP A 273 5.32 11.80 -6.66
C ASP A 273 5.46 13.24 -7.19
N LEU A 274 4.45 13.77 -7.90
CA LEU A 274 4.42 15.16 -8.38
C LEU A 274 4.56 16.21 -7.26
N TYR A 275 4.27 15.84 -6.03
CA TYR A 275 4.26 16.75 -4.88
C TYR A 275 5.31 16.41 -3.82
N TRP A 276 6.14 15.37 -4.04
CA TRP A 276 7.18 14.99 -3.07
C TRP A 276 8.04 16.19 -2.69
N TYR A 277 8.61 16.85 -3.68
CA TYR A 277 9.53 17.97 -3.44
C TYR A 277 8.81 19.30 -3.23
N SER A 278 7.77 19.60 -4.00
CA SER A 278 7.08 20.90 -3.93
C SER A 278 6.26 21.09 -2.65
N ASN A 279 5.66 20.02 -2.16
CA ASN A 279 4.78 20.04 -1.00
C ASN A 279 5.39 19.32 0.22
N GLN A 280 6.61 18.78 0.10
CA GLN A 280 7.28 18.02 1.15
C GLN A 280 6.37 16.89 1.68
N MET A 281 5.99 15.99 0.77
CA MET A 281 5.14 14.85 1.08
C MET A 281 5.66 13.60 0.39
N GLU A 282 6.71 13.01 0.95
CA GLU A 282 7.36 11.80 0.48
C GLU A 282 6.87 10.54 1.24
N LEU A 283 7.39 9.37 0.89
CA LEU A 283 7.04 8.09 1.54
C LEU A 283 7.30 8.09 3.05
N LYS A 284 8.35 8.80 3.50
CA LYS A 284 8.61 8.95 4.93
C LYS A 284 7.51 9.75 5.63
N ASP A 285 7.01 10.81 5.00
CA ASP A 285 5.94 11.63 5.59
C ASP A 285 4.62 10.86 5.65
N TYR A 286 4.36 9.97 4.67
CA TYR A 286 3.27 9.01 4.76
C TYR A 286 3.42 8.11 5.98
N LEU A 287 4.61 7.52 6.20
CA LEU A 287 4.85 6.65 7.35
C LEU A 287 4.68 7.38 8.68
N ASP A 288 5.20 8.59 8.78
CA ASP A 288 5.05 9.41 9.99
C ASP A 288 3.56 9.68 10.25
N LEU A 289 2.80 10.03 9.20
CA LEU A 289 1.38 10.34 9.32
C LEU A 289 0.53 9.12 9.69
N ILE A 290 0.75 7.97 9.07
CA ILE A 290 -0.04 6.76 9.37
C ILE A 290 0.32 6.19 10.73
N ASN A 291 1.60 6.17 11.12
CA ASN A 291 2.04 5.70 12.45
C ASN A 291 1.52 6.57 13.60
N ASP A 292 1.30 7.86 13.37
CA ASP A 292 0.66 8.76 14.34
C ASP A 292 -0.81 8.39 14.62
N ARG A 293 -1.47 7.70 13.71
CA ARG A 293 -2.91 7.48 13.73
C ARG A 293 -3.33 6.03 13.89
N VAL A 294 -2.48 5.12 13.46
CA VAL A 294 -2.77 3.69 13.40
C VAL A 294 -1.66 2.92 14.10
N SER A 295 -2.04 2.06 15.03
CA SER A 295 -1.15 1.16 15.76
C SER A 295 -1.71 -0.27 15.77
N ASP A 296 -0.93 -1.21 16.27
CA ASP A 296 -1.35 -2.59 16.54
C ASP A 296 -1.93 -3.34 15.33
N ILE A 297 -1.35 -3.06 14.16
CA ILE A 297 -1.64 -3.79 12.92
C ILE A 297 -0.39 -3.85 12.05
N ILE A 298 -0.18 -4.98 11.40
CA ILE A 298 0.85 -5.15 10.37
C ILE A 298 0.24 -4.71 9.04
N ILE A 299 0.91 -3.77 8.34
CA ILE A 299 0.52 -3.32 7.01
C ILE A 299 1.62 -3.72 6.02
N TYR A 300 1.29 -4.65 5.13
CA TYR A 300 2.10 -4.98 3.96
C TYR A 300 1.83 -3.95 2.85
N HIS A 301 2.81 -3.67 2.03
CA HIS A 301 2.68 -2.60 1.05
C HIS A 301 2.95 -3.09 -0.37
N THR A 302 2.09 -2.71 -1.30
CA THR A 302 2.29 -2.80 -2.74
C THR A 302 2.75 -1.44 -3.25
N MET A 303 3.69 -1.41 -4.19
CA MET A 303 4.19 -0.18 -4.80
C MET A 303 3.26 0.30 -5.91
N GLY A 304 2.96 1.61 -5.97
CA GLY A 304 2.19 2.22 -7.03
C GLY A 304 3.01 3.10 -7.97
N ASN A 305 2.40 3.61 -9.03
CA ASN A 305 3.10 4.47 -9.99
C ASN A 305 3.42 5.87 -9.43
N HIS A 306 2.80 6.26 -8.33
CA HIS A 306 3.08 7.50 -7.62
C HIS A 306 4.00 7.34 -6.40
N ASP A 307 4.52 6.15 -6.17
CA ASP A 307 5.48 5.85 -5.10
C ASP A 307 6.92 5.76 -5.61
N ASN A 308 7.17 6.24 -6.84
CA ASN A 308 8.46 6.29 -7.52
C ASN A 308 9.01 7.72 -7.54
N ASP A 309 10.34 7.87 -7.44
CA ASP A 309 10.96 9.19 -7.62
C ASP A 309 10.92 9.60 -9.09
N MET A 310 10.06 10.57 -9.41
CA MET A 310 9.88 11.06 -10.77
C MET A 310 11.11 11.79 -11.34
N LEU A 311 12.06 12.20 -10.50
CA LEU A 311 13.30 12.88 -10.92
C LEU A 311 14.46 11.90 -11.10
N ALA A 312 14.28 10.63 -10.87
CA ALA A 312 15.28 9.60 -11.12
C ALA A 312 15.60 9.48 -12.61
N THR A 313 16.84 9.11 -12.92
CA THR A 313 17.35 9.00 -14.29
C THR A 313 17.30 7.59 -14.86
N ASN A 314 16.77 6.66 -14.09
CA ASN A 314 16.58 5.25 -14.48
C ASN A 314 15.60 4.56 -13.54
N GLY A 315 15.09 3.40 -13.93
CA GLY A 315 14.08 2.67 -13.18
C GLY A 315 14.54 2.15 -11.81
N TYR A 316 15.82 1.81 -11.66
CA TYR A 316 16.36 1.36 -10.38
C TYR A 316 16.34 2.50 -9.34
N ASP A 317 16.88 3.67 -9.70
CA ASP A 317 16.91 4.82 -8.80
C ASP A 317 15.51 5.34 -8.50
N ALA A 318 14.56 5.22 -9.44
CA ALA A 318 13.17 5.61 -9.24
C ALA A 318 12.50 4.85 -8.08
N LYS A 319 12.82 3.56 -7.93
CA LYS A 319 12.24 2.67 -6.92
C LYS A 319 12.99 2.65 -5.59
N LEU A 320 14.23 3.15 -5.59
CA LEU A 320 15.11 3.10 -4.43
C LEU A 320 14.56 3.77 -3.16
N PRO A 321 13.81 4.91 -3.21
CA PRO A 321 13.17 5.46 -2.02
C PRO A 321 12.17 4.50 -1.39
N TYR A 322 11.38 3.78 -2.19
CA TYR A 322 10.42 2.78 -1.70
C TYR A 322 11.14 1.60 -1.04
N ASP A 323 12.14 1.01 -1.70
CA ASP A 323 12.93 -0.11 -1.18
C ASP A 323 13.60 0.21 0.18
N LYS A 324 14.05 1.45 0.36
CA LYS A 324 14.70 1.91 1.58
C LYS A 324 13.74 2.25 2.71
N THR A 325 12.52 2.66 2.39
CA THR A 325 11.60 3.27 3.34
C THR A 325 10.44 2.35 3.70
N ILE A 326 9.92 1.60 2.74
CA ILE A 326 8.67 0.84 2.87
C ILE A 326 8.93 -0.67 2.86
N ALA A 327 9.23 -1.25 1.67
CA ALA A 327 9.31 -2.70 1.47
C ALA A 327 10.08 -3.02 0.19
N PRO A 328 10.45 -4.30 -0.05
CA PRO A 328 10.86 -4.77 -1.37
C PRO A 328 9.79 -4.47 -2.43
N GLN A 329 10.19 -4.27 -3.68
CA GLN A 329 9.26 -4.03 -4.80
C GLN A 329 8.29 -5.20 -5.00
N TYR A 330 8.77 -6.42 -4.79
CA TYR A 330 7.96 -7.64 -4.81
C TYR A 330 8.46 -8.63 -3.77
N TYR A 331 7.55 -9.36 -3.19
CA TYR A 331 7.81 -10.34 -2.11
C TYR A 331 6.58 -11.20 -1.85
N SER A 332 6.74 -12.22 -1.01
CA SER A 332 5.63 -13.07 -0.56
C SER A 332 5.61 -13.22 0.96
N PHE A 333 4.49 -13.66 1.49
CA PHE A 333 4.31 -14.01 2.90
C PHE A 333 3.09 -14.92 3.06
N ASN A 334 2.96 -15.57 4.21
CA ASN A 334 1.82 -16.42 4.51
C ASN A 334 1.08 -15.92 5.75
N ILE A 335 -0.23 -15.95 5.71
CA ILE A 335 -1.09 -15.79 6.88
C ILE A 335 -2.02 -17.00 6.92
N GLY A 336 -1.92 -17.81 7.96
CA GLY A 336 -2.68 -19.05 8.07
C GLY A 336 -2.48 -19.98 6.86
N LYS A 337 -3.55 -20.30 6.17
CA LYS A 337 -3.54 -21.23 5.02
C LYS A 337 -3.50 -20.53 3.66
N VAL A 338 -3.20 -19.25 3.63
CA VAL A 338 -3.19 -18.42 2.41
C VAL A 338 -1.79 -17.92 2.14
N HIS A 339 -1.37 -18.02 0.89
CA HIS A 339 -0.13 -17.44 0.38
C HIS A 339 -0.41 -16.08 -0.25
N TYR A 340 0.25 -15.04 0.24
CA TYR A 340 0.14 -13.67 -0.27
C TYR A 340 1.36 -13.34 -1.12
N VAL A 341 1.12 -12.78 -2.28
CA VAL A 341 2.17 -12.36 -3.22
C VAL A 341 1.94 -10.89 -3.54
N VAL A 342 2.96 -10.08 -3.33
CA VAL A 342 3.02 -8.69 -3.77
C VAL A 342 3.94 -8.62 -4.97
N ILE A 343 3.48 -8.07 -6.09
CA ILE A 343 4.30 -7.83 -7.28
C ILE A 343 4.18 -6.39 -7.75
N ASP A 344 5.24 -5.90 -8.37
CA ASP A 344 5.36 -4.56 -8.92
C ASP A 344 5.10 -4.60 -10.42
N ASP A 345 3.96 -4.09 -10.84
CA ASP A 345 3.53 -4.02 -12.23
C ASP A 345 3.77 -2.63 -12.87
N ILE A 346 4.60 -1.81 -12.23
CA ILE A 346 4.96 -0.47 -12.71
C ILE A 346 6.42 -0.47 -13.19
N ASP A 347 6.61 -0.46 -14.47
CA ASP A 347 7.92 -0.41 -15.12
C ASP A 347 8.35 1.05 -15.33
N CYS A 348 9.43 1.45 -14.66
CA CYS A 348 10.03 2.78 -14.70
C CYS A 348 11.33 2.82 -15.52
N THR A 349 11.61 1.83 -16.37
CA THR A 349 12.89 1.73 -17.12
C THR A 349 13.15 2.92 -18.03
N GLU A 350 12.11 3.61 -18.51
CA GLU A 350 12.21 4.80 -19.36
C GLU A 350 12.31 6.13 -18.59
N TYR A 351 12.48 6.11 -17.27
CA TYR A 351 12.71 7.33 -16.50
C TYR A 351 14.06 7.96 -16.89
N ASP A 352 14.06 9.26 -17.14
CA ASP A 352 15.19 10.01 -17.69
C ASP A 352 15.55 11.30 -16.89
N GLY A 353 15.03 11.44 -15.68
CA GLY A 353 15.24 12.62 -14.84
C GLY A 353 14.36 13.81 -15.21
N THR A 354 13.47 13.65 -16.17
CA THR A 354 12.44 14.65 -16.49
C THR A 354 11.15 14.32 -15.76
N SER A 355 10.33 15.32 -15.48
CA SER A 355 9.03 15.12 -14.82
C SER A 355 7.98 14.43 -15.71
N SER A 356 8.37 13.80 -16.80
CA SER A 356 7.46 13.16 -17.76
C SER A 356 6.87 11.84 -17.27
N ARG A 357 7.44 11.23 -16.23
CA ARG A 357 6.98 9.96 -15.64
C ARG A 357 6.60 8.92 -16.70
N ARG A 358 7.59 8.46 -17.46
CA ARG A 358 7.40 7.47 -18.52
C ARG A 358 7.34 6.06 -17.93
N TYR A 359 6.37 5.79 -17.06
CA TYR A 359 6.14 4.43 -16.62
C TYR A 359 5.20 3.69 -17.58
N HIS A 360 5.35 2.38 -17.60
CA HIS A 360 4.46 1.47 -18.30
C HIS A 360 3.90 0.44 -17.31
N LYS A 361 2.70 -0.03 -17.55
CA LYS A 361 2.19 -1.21 -16.85
C LYS A 361 2.81 -2.42 -17.49
N ASN A 362 3.66 -3.11 -16.73
CA ASN A 362 4.43 -4.24 -17.23
C ASN A 362 5.08 -5.01 -16.08
N LEU A 363 5.16 -6.33 -16.21
CA LEU A 363 5.92 -7.19 -15.31
C LEU A 363 7.28 -7.49 -15.90
N THR A 364 8.34 -7.31 -15.13
CA THR A 364 9.67 -7.70 -15.62
C THR A 364 9.82 -9.21 -15.64
N GLN A 365 10.61 -9.73 -16.59
CA GLN A 365 10.88 -11.17 -16.67
C GLN A 365 11.47 -11.71 -15.37
N ASN A 366 12.32 -10.92 -14.71
CA ASN A 366 12.92 -11.30 -13.42
C ASN A 366 11.86 -11.55 -12.33
N GLN A 367 10.79 -10.75 -12.27
CA GLN A 367 9.71 -10.98 -11.33
C GLN A 367 8.92 -12.24 -11.63
N LEU A 368 8.66 -12.51 -12.93
CA LEU A 368 7.97 -13.75 -13.34
C LEU A 368 8.83 -14.98 -13.01
N ASP A 369 10.13 -14.90 -13.23
CA ASP A 369 11.06 -15.98 -12.90
C ASP A 369 11.20 -16.17 -11.38
N TRP A 370 11.24 -15.07 -10.61
CA TRP A 370 11.21 -15.11 -9.16
C TRP A 370 9.90 -15.77 -8.66
N LEU A 371 8.76 -15.36 -9.19
CA LEU A 371 7.46 -15.90 -8.79
C LEU A 371 7.37 -17.40 -9.04
N LYS A 372 7.89 -17.90 -10.16
CA LYS A 372 8.00 -19.34 -10.43
C LYS A 372 8.83 -20.07 -9.37
N LYS A 373 9.96 -19.48 -8.93
CA LYS A 373 10.82 -20.05 -7.89
C LYS A 373 10.14 -20.04 -6.52
N ASP A 374 9.44 -18.98 -6.17
CA ASP A 374 8.68 -18.83 -4.94
C ASP A 374 7.55 -19.86 -4.86
N LEU A 375 6.73 -19.93 -5.91
CA LEU A 375 5.59 -20.86 -6.00
C LEU A 375 6.02 -22.34 -6.05
N ALA A 376 7.25 -22.65 -6.39
CA ALA A 376 7.78 -24.02 -6.29
C ALA A 376 7.78 -24.56 -4.84
N TYR A 377 7.68 -23.68 -3.86
CA TYR A 377 7.55 -24.02 -2.44
C TYR A 377 6.12 -23.97 -1.91
N VAL A 378 5.14 -23.62 -2.76
CA VAL A 378 3.72 -23.48 -2.42
C VAL A 378 2.92 -24.60 -3.03
N SER A 379 2.08 -25.27 -2.24
CA SER A 379 1.18 -26.31 -2.77
C SER A 379 0.12 -25.66 -3.68
N THR A 380 -0.22 -26.32 -4.80
CA THR A 380 -1.32 -25.88 -5.68
C THR A 380 -2.69 -25.86 -5.00
N SER A 381 -2.84 -26.57 -3.86
CA SER A 381 -4.04 -26.50 -3.01
C SER A 381 -4.11 -25.26 -2.13
N THR A 382 -3.01 -24.51 -1.99
CA THR A 382 -2.96 -23.25 -1.23
C THR A 382 -3.51 -22.11 -2.08
N PRO A 383 -4.56 -21.41 -1.64
CA PRO A 383 -5.04 -20.25 -2.36
C PRO A 383 -4.02 -19.11 -2.31
N ILE A 384 -3.93 -18.38 -3.40
CA ILE A 384 -3.05 -17.21 -3.53
C ILE A 384 -3.89 -15.94 -3.51
N VAL A 385 -3.48 -14.97 -2.71
CA VAL A 385 -3.91 -13.58 -2.82
C VAL A 385 -2.76 -12.79 -3.44
N LEU A 386 -2.94 -12.37 -4.68
CA LEU A 386 -1.97 -11.59 -5.44
C LEU A 386 -2.34 -10.11 -5.37
N THR A 387 -1.42 -9.26 -4.94
CA THR A 387 -1.61 -7.81 -4.98
C THR A 387 -0.68 -7.16 -6.00
N THR A 388 -1.25 -6.34 -6.86
CA THR A 388 -0.55 -5.45 -7.77
C THR A 388 -1.17 -4.06 -7.67
N HIS A 389 -0.48 -3.04 -8.13
CA HIS A 389 -1.07 -1.71 -8.15
C HIS A 389 -2.05 -1.56 -9.31
N ALA A 390 -1.59 -1.72 -10.53
CA ALA A 390 -2.47 -1.61 -11.70
C ALA A 390 -3.31 -2.87 -11.88
N GLN A 391 -4.50 -2.68 -12.41
CA GLN A 391 -5.42 -3.76 -12.71
C GLN A 391 -4.86 -4.69 -13.81
N LEU A 392 -5.14 -5.99 -13.69
CA LEU A 392 -4.80 -6.99 -14.71
C LEU A 392 -5.78 -6.94 -15.88
N PHE A 393 -7.05 -6.70 -15.58
CA PHE A 393 -8.13 -6.57 -16.55
C PHE A 393 -8.78 -5.20 -16.45
N TYR A 394 -9.48 -4.80 -17.49
CA TYR A 394 -10.32 -3.61 -17.46
C TYR A 394 -11.68 -3.92 -18.11
N PRO A 395 -12.77 -3.32 -17.58
CA PRO A 395 -14.09 -3.47 -18.17
C PRO A 395 -14.13 -2.92 -19.61
N SER A 396 -14.77 -3.65 -20.52
CA SER A 396 -15.00 -3.17 -21.89
C SER A 396 -15.89 -1.93 -21.88
N GLU A 397 -15.58 -0.94 -22.68
CA GLU A 397 -16.42 0.27 -22.85
C GLU A 397 -17.71 0.02 -23.66
N LYS A 398 -17.81 -1.13 -24.31
CA LYS A 398 -18.90 -1.44 -25.24
C LYS A 398 -19.79 -2.61 -24.79
N ASN A 399 -19.35 -3.39 -23.83
CA ASN A 399 -20.09 -4.57 -23.38
C ASN A 399 -19.96 -4.72 -21.86
N VAL A 400 -21.07 -4.59 -21.17
CA VAL A 400 -21.14 -4.60 -19.68
C VAL A 400 -20.65 -5.88 -19.01
N SER A 401 -20.50 -6.98 -19.78
CA SER A 401 -20.08 -8.29 -19.28
C SER A 401 -18.73 -8.75 -19.83
N ARG A 402 -17.94 -7.86 -20.43
CA ARG A 402 -16.64 -8.22 -20.99
C ARG A 402 -15.51 -7.41 -20.39
N PHE A 403 -14.35 -8.07 -20.35
CA PHE A 403 -13.08 -7.50 -19.92
C PHE A 403 -12.02 -7.68 -21.02
N GLY A 404 -10.95 -6.89 -20.94
CA GLY A 404 -9.74 -7.03 -21.73
C GLY A 404 -8.52 -7.00 -20.85
N TYR A 405 -7.35 -7.41 -21.35
CA TYR A 405 -6.09 -7.26 -20.63
C TYR A 405 -5.72 -5.78 -20.51
N SER A 406 -5.25 -5.40 -19.31
CA SER A 406 -4.80 -4.03 -19.05
C SER A 406 -3.43 -3.73 -19.66
N PHE A 407 -2.58 -4.76 -19.76
CA PHE A 407 -1.25 -4.69 -20.38
C PHE A 407 -0.86 -6.02 -21.02
N SER A 408 0.18 -6.01 -21.86
CA SER A 408 0.46 -7.10 -22.79
C SER A 408 0.87 -8.42 -22.14
N ASN A 409 1.65 -8.40 -21.06
CA ASN A 409 2.19 -9.61 -20.44
C ASN A 409 1.39 -10.13 -19.22
N VAL A 410 0.13 -9.75 -19.11
CA VAL A 410 -0.81 -10.42 -18.18
C VAL A 410 -0.92 -11.91 -18.48
N SER A 411 -0.89 -12.30 -19.77
CA SER A 411 -0.93 -13.71 -20.18
C SER A 411 0.23 -14.53 -19.62
N GLU A 412 1.44 -13.96 -19.57
CA GLU A 412 2.62 -14.61 -19.00
C GLU A 412 2.49 -14.81 -17.48
N LEU A 413 1.90 -13.84 -16.79
CA LEU A 413 1.56 -13.99 -15.36
C LEU A 413 0.54 -15.12 -15.15
N LEU A 414 -0.49 -15.22 -16.00
CA LEU A 414 -1.49 -16.27 -15.91
C LEU A 414 -0.87 -17.67 -16.13
N GLU A 415 0.14 -17.80 -17.00
CA GLU A 415 0.89 -19.03 -17.19
C GLU A 415 1.66 -19.44 -15.92
N VAL A 416 2.27 -18.47 -15.21
CA VAL A 416 2.97 -18.73 -13.93
C VAL A 416 2.01 -19.17 -12.84
N LEU A 417 0.79 -18.63 -12.83
CA LEU A 417 -0.25 -18.91 -11.84
C LEU A 417 -1.14 -20.10 -12.21
N ASP A 418 -0.88 -20.77 -13.35
CA ASP A 418 -1.70 -21.90 -13.78
C ASP A 418 -1.71 -23.03 -12.73
N GLY A 419 -2.88 -23.56 -12.46
CA GLY A 419 -3.12 -24.59 -11.45
C GLY A 419 -3.37 -24.08 -10.03
N TYR A 420 -3.15 -22.80 -9.73
CA TYR A 420 -3.49 -22.19 -8.44
C TYR A 420 -4.86 -21.51 -8.47
N LYS A 421 -5.56 -21.49 -7.32
CA LYS A 421 -6.72 -20.63 -7.11
C LYS A 421 -6.23 -19.25 -6.69
N VAL A 422 -6.49 -18.22 -7.49
CA VAL A 422 -5.93 -16.87 -7.29
C VAL A 422 -7.03 -15.82 -7.13
N HIS A 423 -6.88 -14.98 -6.12
CA HIS A 423 -7.59 -13.72 -5.98
C HIS A 423 -6.59 -12.58 -6.21
N ALA A 424 -6.69 -11.89 -7.33
CA ALA A 424 -5.93 -10.66 -7.56
C ALA A 424 -6.69 -9.48 -6.95
N VAL A 425 -6.00 -8.64 -6.18
CA VAL A 425 -6.57 -7.43 -5.58
C VAL A 425 -5.74 -6.25 -6.05
N THR A 426 -6.39 -5.28 -6.70
CA THR A 426 -5.74 -4.19 -7.44
C THR A 426 -6.35 -2.83 -7.12
N GLY A 427 -5.60 -1.75 -7.40
CA GLY A 427 -6.00 -0.35 -7.23
C GLY A 427 -5.96 0.45 -8.53
N HIS A 428 -5.26 1.60 -8.53
CA HIS A 428 -4.90 2.44 -9.67
C HIS A 428 -6.05 3.16 -10.40
N THR A 429 -7.16 2.48 -10.60
CA THR A 429 -8.23 3.02 -11.45
C THR A 429 -9.15 4.01 -10.76
N HIS A 430 -9.13 4.06 -9.42
CA HIS A 430 -10.10 4.77 -8.59
C HIS A 430 -11.56 4.43 -8.94
N THR A 431 -11.79 3.18 -9.34
CA THR A 431 -13.12 2.60 -9.63
C THR A 431 -13.21 1.23 -8.99
N ILE A 432 -14.41 0.70 -8.82
CA ILE A 432 -14.62 -0.64 -8.29
C ILE A 432 -15.17 -1.54 -9.39
N PHE A 433 -14.57 -2.70 -9.57
CA PHE A 433 -15.11 -3.76 -10.40
C PHE A 433 -14.57 -5.13 -9.99
N ASN A 434 -15.31 -6.17 -10.33
CA ASN A 434 -14.89 -7.54 -10.17
C ASN A 434 -14.88 -8.22 -11.53
N ALA A 435 -13.80 -8.93 -11.85
CA ALA A 435 -13.65 -9.76 -13.05
C ALA A 435 -13.55 -11.21 -12.62
N LEU A 436 -14.57 -12.01 -12.95
CA LEU A 436 -14.67 -13.42 -12.54
C LEU A 436 -14.17 -14.37 -13.62
N PRO A 437 -13.69 -15.58 -13.26
CA PRO A 437 -13.28 -16.59 -14.24
C PRO A 437 -14.38 -16.97 -15.23
N GLU A 438 -15.65 -16.88 -14.81
CA GLU A 438 -16.83 -17.16 -15.63
C GLU A 438 -17.12 -16.07 -16.68
N ASP A 439 -16.54 -14.90 -16.55
CA ASP A 439 -16.65 -13.86 -17.57
C ASP A 439 -15.96 -14.32 -18.85
N THR A 440 -16.72 -14.49 -19.93
CA THR A 440 -16.25 -15.08 -21.20
C THR A 440 -15.09 -14.36 -21.85
N ALA A 441 -14.74 -13.18 -21.37
CA ALA A 441 -13.64 -12.36 -21.85
C ALA A 441 -12.34 -12.49 -21.02
N LEU A 442 -12.34 -13.25 -19.93
CA LEU A 442 -11.13 -13.54 -19.16
C LEU A 442 -10.35 -14.69 -19.82
N LEU A 443 -9.74 -14.42 -20.95
CA LEU A 443 -8.99 -15.41 -21.71
C LEU A 443 -7.82 -15.93 -20.86
N GLY A 444 -7.76 -17.24 -20.63
CA GLY A 444 -6.70 -17.90 -19.88
C GLY A 444 -6.81 -17.84 -18.37
N ALA A 445 -7.63 -16.98 -17.79
CA ALA A 445 -7.76 -16.81 -16.34
C ALA A 445 -8.74 -17.80 -15.70
N LYS A 446 -8.52 -19.11 -15.88
CA LYS A 446 -9.47 -20.16 -15.47
C LYS A 446 -9.78 -20.21 -13.97
N ASN A 447 -8.79 -19.89 -13.14
CA ASN A 447 -8.87 -19.98 -11.67
C ASN A 447 -8.50 -18.67 -10.98
N LEU A 448 -8.47 -17.56 -11.73
CA LEU A 448 -8.16 -16.24 -11.20
C LEU A 448 -9.39 -15.35 -11.30
N GLN A 449 -9.72 -14.68 -10.20
CA GLN A 449 -10.64 -13.55 -10.20
C GLN A 449 -9.92 -12.29 -9.72
N GLU A 450 -10.28 -11.13 -10.30
CA GLU A 450 -9.73 -9.85 -9.93
C GLU A 450 -10.76 -9.01 -9.20
N HIS A 451 -10.30 -8.34 -8.13
CA HIS A 451 -11.03 -7.35 -7.37
C HIS A 451 -10.29 -6.02 -7.47
N ASN A 452 -10.78 -5.08 -8.27
CA ASN A 452 -10.29 -3.72 -8.23
C ASN A 452 -11.00 -3.00 -7.08
N ALA A 453 -10.23 -2.65 -6.03
CA ALA A 453 -10.77 -2.40 -4.69
C ALA A 453 -11.19 -0.93 -4.45
N GLY A 454 -11.18 -0.08 -5.48
CA GLY A 454 -11.46 1.34 -5.35
C GLY A 454 -10.32 2.12 -4.67
N ALA A 455 -10.59 3.35 -4.23
CA ALA A 455 -9.58 4.26 -3.70
C ALA A 455 -9.99 4.87 -2.35
N VAL A 456 -9.05 4.89 -1.39
CA VAL A 456 -9.23 5.61 -0.12
C VAL A 456 -9.42 7.10 -0.39
N CYS A 457 -8.66 7.68 -1.31
CA CYS A 457 -8.76 9.10 -1.67
C CYS A 457 -9.95 9.43 -2.59
N ALA A 458 -10.76 8.43 -2.99
CA ALA A 458 -11.80 8.61 -4.00
C ALA A 458 -11.25 9.28 -5.28
N SER A 459 -11.70 10.48 -5.62
CA SER A 459 -11.19 11.30 -6.72
C SER A 459 -10.06 12.21 -6.24
N TRP A 460 -8.92 11.64 -5.78
CA TRP A 460 -7.73 12.38 -5.31
C TRP A 460 -8.05 13.49 -4.29
N TRP A 461 -8.98 13.23 -3.37
CA TRP A 461 -9.47 14.18 -2.35
C TRP A 461 -10.19 15.42 -2.92
N TRP A 462 -10.39 15.49 -4.26
CA TRP A 462 -11.02 16.65 -4.89
C TRP A 462 -12.49 16.78 -4.56
N SER A 463 -13.24 15.68 -4.50
CA SER A 463 -14.69 15.72 -4.32
C SER A 463 -15.08 16.41 -3.03
N ALA A 464 -14.56 15.99 -1.88
CA ALA A 464 -14.87 16.61 -0.60
C ALA A 464 -14.19 17.99 -0.42
N SER A 465 -13.11 18.29 -1.15
CA SER A 465 -12.54 19.65 -1.19
C SER A 465 -13.42 20.64 -1.94
N LEU A 466 -14.16 20.21 -2.96
CA LEU A 466 -15.05 21.06 -3.76
C LEU A 466 -16.48 21.06 -3.22
N THR A 467 -16.93 19.94 -2.70
CA THR A 467 -18.26 19.74 -2.11
C THR A 467 -18.08 19.01 -0.77
N PRO A 468 -17.87 19.77 0.31
CA PRO A 468 -17.62 19.18 1.63
C PRO A 468 -18.67 18.13 2.02
N GLY A 469 -18.22 17.01 2.57
CA GLY A 469 -19.06 15.88 2.95
C GLY A 469 -19.38 14.90 1.80
N VAL A 470 -18.99 15.16 0.55
CA VAL A 470 -19.15 14.22 -0.57
C VAL A 470 -17.81 13.66 -0.97
N HIS A 471 -17.53 12.43 -0.56
CA HIS A 471 -16.30 11.70 -0.88
C HIS A 471 -16.62 10.60 -1.89
N ILE A 472 -16.30 10.82 -3.18
CA ILE A 472 -16.79 10.01 -4.29
C ILE A 472 -15.72 9.77 -5.35
N SER A 473 -15.66 8.54 -5.84
CA SER A 473 -14.77 8.05 -6.89
C SER A 473 -15.31 8.28 -8.29
N LEU A 474 -14.48 8.00 -9.32
CA LEU A 474 -14.81 8.27 -10.73
C LEU A 474 -16.05 7.53 -11.25
N ASP A 475 -16.36 6.40 -10.67
CA ASP A 475 -17.52 5.54 -10.99
C ASP A 475 -18.73 5.80 -10.11
N GLY A 476 -18.64 6.80 -9.24
CA GLY A 476 -19.69 7.10 -8.28
C GLY A 476 -19.66 6.23 -7.02
N ALA A 477 -18.73 5.30 -6.89
CA ALA A 477 -18.51 4.62 -5.62
C ALA A 477 -18.04 5.63 -4.56
N PRO A 478 -18.42 5.49 -3.29
CA PRO A 478 -17.83 6.30 -2.23
C PRO A 478 -16.35 5.96 -2.06
N GLY A 479 -15.53 6.90 -1.60
CA GLY A 479 -14.16 6.61 -1.14
C GLY A 479 -14.19 5.68 0.06
N GLY A 480 -13.25 4.73 0.12
CA GLY A 480 -13.26 3.72 1.17
C GLY A 480 -12.24 2.61 0.93
N TYR A 481 -12.51 1.43 1.46
CA TYR A 481 -11.60 0.30 1.47
C TYR A 481 -12.33 -1.04 1.47
N SER A 482 -11.66 -2.10 1.03
CA SER A 482 -12.22 -3.46 1.06
C SER A 482 -11.86 -4.18 2.37
N ILE A 483 -12.80 -4.93 2.92
CA ILE A 483 -12.63 -5.78 4.09
C ILE A 483 -12.86 -7.22 3.67
N TRP A 484 -11.87 -8.07 3.93
CA TRP A 484 -11.95 -9.48 3.65
C TRP A 484 -11.94 -10.28 4.94
N ASP A 485 -12.91 -11.15 5.11
CA ASP A 485 -12.96 -12.17 6.14
C ASP A 485 -12.38 -13.47 5.60
N VAL A 486 -11.32 -13.96 6.21
CA VAL A 486 -10.66 -15.21 5.84
C VAL A 486 -10.93 -16.25 6.91
N ASP A 487 -11.46 -17.42 6.51
CA ASP A 487 -11.66 -18.59 7.37
C ASP A 487 -11.03 -19.81 6.71
N GLY A 488 -9.82 -20.16 7.13
CA GLY A 488 -9.02 -21.19 6.51
C GLY A 488 -8.61 -20.83 5.08
N THR A 489 -9.30 -21.36 4.09
CA THR A 489 -9.11 -21.12 2.65
C THR A 489 -10.30 -20.42 1.99
N ASP A 490 -11.30 -20.07 2.79
CA ASP A 490 -12.52 -19.41 2.31
C ASP A 490 -12.43 -17.91 2.53
N PHE A 491 -12.94 -17.15 1.56
CA PHE A 491 -12.93 -15.70 1.57
C PHE A 491 -14.35 -15.16 1.46
N LYS A 492 -14.65 -14.13 2.26
CA LYS A 492 -15.79 -13.24 2.07
C LYS A 492 -15.30 -11.82 2.08
N TRP A 493 -15.87 -10.98 1.23
CA TRP A 493 -15.44 -9.58 1.14
C TRP A 493 -16.61 -8.64 1.03
N LYS A 494 -16.39 -7.41 1.45
CA LYS A 494 -17.31 -6.29 1.28
C LYS A 494 -16.52 -4.99 1.13
N TYR A 495 -17.13 -4.01 0.52
CA TYR A 495 -16.61 -2.66 0.46
C TYR A 495 -17.10 -1.86 1.67
N LYS A 496 -16.24 -1.09 2.31
CA LYS A 496 -16.57 -0.19 3.41
C LYS A 496 -16.30 1.25 2.99
N ALA A 497 -17.37 2.00 2.77
CA ALA A 497 -17.29 3.43 2.52
C ALA A 497 -16.89 4.19 3.80
N THR A 498 -15.93 5.10 3.71
CA THR A 498 -15.49 5.94 4.82
C THR A 498 -16.69 6.73 5.39
N GLY A 499 -16.87 6.69 6.69
CA GLY A 499 -17.93 7.39 7.40
C GLY A 499 -19.35 6.84 7.19
N LYS A 500 -19.52 5.72 6.48
CA LYS A 500 -20.83 5.12 6.22
C LYS A 500 -20.98 3.76 6.92
N SER A 501 -22.23 3.31 7.04
CA SER A 501 -22.53 1.94 7.46
C SER A 501 -21.94 0.91 6.51
N GLU A 502 -21.64 -0.29 7.02
CA GLU A 502 -21.23 -1.43 6.22
C GLU A 502 -22.29 -1.89 5.21
N ASP A 503 -23.56 -1.55 5.47
CA ASP A 503 -24.69 -1.87 4.58
C ASP A 503 -24.83 -0.88 3.41
N TYR A 504 -24.02 0.17 3.37
CA TYR A 504 -24.04 1.13 2.28
C TYR A 504 -23.31 0.58 1.05
N GLN A 505 -24.01 -0.25 0.25
CA GLN A 505 -23.44 -0.98 -0.86
C GLN A 505 -23.97 -0.53 -2.24
N PHE A 506 -24.95 0.36 -2.26
CA PHE A 506 -25.51 0.92 -3.50
C PHE A 506 -26.16 2.28 -3.25
N ARG A 507 -26.49 2.98 -4.32
CA ARG A 507 -27.18 4.27 -4.32
C ARG A 507 -28.19 4.35 -5.46
N SER A 508 -29.36 4.92 -5.21
CA SER A 508 -30.39 5.10 -6.21
C SER A 508 -30.72 6.57 -6.50
N TYR A 509 -31.12 6.84 -7.73
CA TYR A 509 -31.48 8.16 -8.23
C TYR A 509 -32.79 8.14 -9.00
N ASP A 510 -33.70 9.06 -8.68
CA ASP A 510 -34.89 9.33 -9.47
C ASP A 510 -34.56 10.27 -10.62
N LEU A 511 -34.51 9.75 -11.84
CA LEU A 511 -34.10 10.54 -13.01
C LEU A 511 -35.14 11.57 -13.43
N ASN A 512 -36.39 11.51 -12.97
CA ASN A 512 -37.35 12.62 -13.15
C ASN A 512 -36.91 13.88 -12.39
N ASN A 513 -36.10 13.74 -11.34
CA ASN A 513 -35.62 14.82 -10.48
C ASN A 513 -34.13 15.12 -10.65
N PHE A 514 -33.49 14.55 -11.68
CA PHE A 514 -32.10 14.81 -12.01
C PHE A 514 -31.96 15.15 -13.49
N SER A 515 -31.30 16.25 -13.80
CA SER A 515 -30.91 16.60 -15.17
C SER A 515 -29.62 17.41 -15.16
N VAL A 516 -28.94 17.43 -16.27
CA VAL A 516 -27.75 18.23 -16.53
C VAL A 516 -28.00 19.13 -17.73
N SER A 517 -27.67 20.42 -17.59
CA SER A 517 -27.80 21.40 -18.64
C SER A 517 -26.60 22.35 -18.67
N TYR A 518 -26.44 23.15 -19.70
CA TYR A 518 -25.43 24.20 -19.74
C TYR A 518 -25.65 25.31 -18.71
N ASP A 519 -26.86 25.44 -18.17
CA ASP A 519 -27.16 26.37 -17.06
C ASP A 519 -26.49 25.97 -15.77
N ASP A 520 -26.12 24.68 -15.59
CA ASP A 520 -25.34 24.19 -14.46
C ASP A 520 -23.87 24.71 -14.51
N VAL A 521 -23.39 25.12 -15.68
CA VAL A 521 -22.00 25.57 -15.89
C VAL A 521 -21.91 26.98 -16.51
N PRO A 522 -22.56 28.01 -15.90
CA PRO A 522 -22.68 29.37 -16.48
C PRO A 522 -21.32 30.07 -16.66
N LYS A 523 -20.29 29.64 -15.94
CA LYS A 523 -18.92 30.17 -16.07
C LYS A 523 -18.12 29.54 -17.21
N LEU A 524 -18.63 28.49 -17.83
CA LEU A 524 -17.96 27.77 -18.92
C LEU A 524 -18.17 28.53 -20.24
N LYS A 525 -17.18 29.29 -20.66
CA LYS A 525 -17.22 30.13 -21.86
C LYS A 525 -16.56 29.50 -23.08
N ASP A 526 -15.58 28.67 -22.86
CA ASP A 526 -14.81 27.99 -23.90
C ASP A 526 -15.68 27.00 -24.69
N LEU A 527 -15.60 27.06 -26.02
CA LEU A 527 -16.44 26.23 -26.92
C LEU A 527 -16.00 24.75 -26.90
N GLU A 528 -14.69 24.50 -26.82
CA GLU A 528 -14.15 23.14 -26.74
C GLU A 528 -14.57 22.49 -25.43
N MET A 529 -14.49 23.23 -24.33
CA MET A 529 -14.94 22.73 -23.02
C MET A 529 -16.46 22.53 -22.97
N LYS A 530 -17.26 23.33 -23.69
CA LYS A 530 -18.69 23.08 -23.87
C LYS A 530 -18.95 21.77 -24.62
N ALA A 531 -18.17 21.49 -25.65
CA ALA A 531 -18.23 20.21 -26.36
C ALA A 531 -17.85 19.02 -25.46
N ALA A 532 -16.81 19.17 -24.65
CA ALA A 532 -16.42 18.14 -23.65
C ALA A 532 -17.51 17.91 -22.58
N PHE A 533 -18.23 18.95 -22.18
CA PHE A 533 -19.35 18.87 -21.23
C PHE A 533 -20.63 18.25 -21.81
N ALA A 534 -20.79 18.30 -23.14
CA ALA A 534 -22.00 17.84 -23.84
C ALA A 534 -22.40 16.41 -23.53
N LYS A 535 -21.43 15.52 -23.27
CA LYS A 535 -21.67 14.10 -22.92
C LYS A 535 -22.57 13.95 -21.68
N TYR A 536 -22.44 14.82 -20.69
CA TYR A 536 -23.27 14.81 -19.48
C TYR A 536 -24.68 15.35 -19.72
N VAL A 537 -24.79 16.42 -20.54
CA VAL A 537 -26.08 16.98 -20.96
C VAL A 537 -26.88 15.96 -21.78
N LEU A 538 -26.21 15.21 -22.66
CA LEU A 538 -26.83 14.15 -23.46
C LEU A 538 -27.20 12.92 -22.61
N ALA A 539 -26.41 12.60 -21.58
CA ALA A 539 -26.68 11.47 -20.70
C ALA A 539 -27.89 11.72 -19.79
N TYR A 540 -28.11 12.97 -19.36
CA TYR A 540 -29.14 13.34 -18.39
C TYR A 540 -29.97 14.56 -18.84
N PRO A 541 -30.72 14.47 -19.95
CA PRO A 541 -31.68 15.51 -20.32
C PRO A 541 -32.83 15.51 -19.30
N LYS A 542 -33.50 16.66 -19.16
CA LYS A 542 -34.74 16.71 -18.39
C LYS A 542 -35.77 15.77 -19.01
N ASN A 543 -36.33 14.88 -18.19
CA ASN A 543 -37.28 13.86 -18.64
C ASN A 543 -38.36 13.59 -17.57
N THR A 544 -39.37 12.82 -17.98
CA THR A 544 -40.49 12.35 -17.13
C THR A 544 -40.76 10.88 -17.39
N ASP A 545 -39.70 10.10 -17.68
CA ASP A 545 -39.84 8.72 -18.15
C ASP A 545 -40.02 7.72 -17.01
N ASN A 546 -40.03 8.21 -15.75
CA ASN A 546 -40.12 7.46 -14.50
C ASN A 546 -38.97 6.46 -14.30
N GLU A 547 -37.81 6.75 -14.92
CA GLU A 547 -36.61 5.95 -14.76
C GLU A 547 -35.93 6.20 -13.42
N VAL A 548 -35.45 5.14 -12.81
CA VAL A 548 -34.58 5.12 -11.63
C VAL A 548 -33.25 4.52 -12.03
N LEU A 549 -32.16 5.17 -11.66
CA LEU A 549 -30.80 4.68 -11.85
C LEU A 549 -30.25 4.17 -10.51
N ILE A 550 -29.70 2.97 -10.50
CA ILE A 550 -29.13 2.33 -9.32
C ILE A 550 -27.66 2.06 -9.61
N ASN A 551 -26.77 2.57 -8.75
CA ASN A 551 -25.33 2.33 -8.78
C ASN A 551 -24.99 1.29 -7.72
N VAL A 552 -24.54 0.09 -8.12
CA VAL A 552 -24.11 -1.02 -7.24
C VAL A 552 -22.63 -1.24 -7.46
N TRP A 553 -21.78 -0.49 -6.75
CA TRP A 553 -20.36 -0.36 -7.09
C TRP A 553 -19.54 -1.65 -6.95
N ASN A 554 -19.86 -2.57 -6.04
CA ASN A 554 -19.12 -3.84 -5.89
C ASN A 554 -19.81 -5.02 -6.60
N TRP A 555 -20.63 -4.72 -7.62
CA TRP A 555 -21.38 -5.71 -8.36
C TRP A 555 -20.49 -6.78 -9.03
N ASN A 556 -20.93 -8.03 -8.93
CA ASN A 556 -20.45 -9.10 -9.80
C ASN A 556 -21.66 -9.99 -10.24
N PRO A 557 -21.51 -10.86 -11.24
CA PRO A 557 -22.62 -11.67 -11.78
C PRO A 557 -23.27 -12.64 -10.79
N LYS A 558 -22.65 -12.92 -9.63
CA LYS A 558 -23.21 -13.78 -8.57
C LYS A 558 -24.14 -13.01 -7.64
N TRP A 559 -24.17 -11.68 -7.74
CA TRP A 559 -25.08 -10.83 -6.99
C TRP A 559 -26.47 -10.79 -7.65
N THR A 560 -27.50 -10.48 -6.88
CA THR A 560 -28.86 -10.30 -7.39
C THR A 560 -29.40 -8.93 -7.04
N LEU A 561 -30.14 -8.34 -7.98
CA LEU A 561 -30.89 -7.10 -7.80
C LEU A 561 -32.38 -7.40 -8.02
N THR A 562 -33.21 -7.01 -7.05
CA THR A 562 -34.67 -7.05 -7.18
C THR A 562 -35.21 -5.65 -6.91
N VAL A 563 -36.14 -5.21 -7.72
CA VAL A 563 -36.84 -3.95 -7.52
C VAL A 563 -38.34 -4.21 -7.62
N THR A 564 -39.07 -3.85 -6.56
CA THR A 564 -40.53 -3.95 -6.53
C THR A 564 -41.19 -2.59 -6.38
N ASP A 565 -42.38 -2.42 -6.94
CA ASP A 565 -43.22 -1.27 -6.68
C ASP A 565 -43.94 -1.37 -5.30
N GLU A 566 -44.67 -0.34 -4.93
CA GLU A 566 -45.42 -0.26 -3.67
C GLU A 566 -46.49 -1.35 -3.50
N HIS A 567 -46.86 -2.03 -4.59
CA HIS A 567 -47.80 -3.15 -4.59
C HIS A 567 -47.10 -4.52 -4.53
N GLY A 568 -45.75 -4.53 -4.42
CA GLY A 568 -44.95 -5.75 -4.40
C GLY A 568 -44.75 -6.41 -5.75
N LYS A 569 -45.03 -5.71 -6.86
CA LYS A 569 -44.82 -6.21 -8.23
C LYS A 569 -43.38 -5.98 -8.66
N ASP A 570 -42.75 -7.05 -9.17
CA ASP A 570 -41.39 -6.98 -9.73
C ASP A 570 -41.33 -6.07 -10.95
N LEU A 571 -40.34 -5.18 -10.95
CA LEU A 571 -39.97 -4.31 -12.05
C LEU A 571 -38.72 -4.83 -12.74
N LYS A 572 -38.74 -4.83 -14.09
CA LYS A 572 -37.58 -5.24 -14.88
C LYS A 572 -36.52 -4.15 -14.87
N TRP A 573 -35.28 -4.55 -14.73
CA TRP A 573 -34.13 -3.69 -14.84
C TRP A 573 -33.21 -4.07 -16.02
N THR A 574 -32.40 -3.11 -16.44
CA THR A 574 -31.37 -3.31 -17.47
C THR A 574 -30.04 -2.81 -16.95
N ARG A 575 -28.99 -3.65 -17.00
CA ARG A 575 -27.62 -3.25 -16.69
C ARG A 575 -27.09 -2.37 -17.82
N THR A 576 -26.43 -1.25 -17.46
CA THR A 576 -26.01 -0.25 -18.42
C THR A 576 -24.72 0.44 -18.00
N PHE A 577 -24.10 1.12 -18.95
CA PHE A 577 -23.07 2.11 -18.63
C PHE A 577 -23.75 3.44 -18.28
N ALA A 578 -23.31 4.05 -17.19
CA ALA A 578 -23.78 5.39 -16.82
C ALA A 578 -22.68 6.19 -16.12
N TYR A 579 -22.78 7.51 -16.19
CA TYR A 579 -22.08 8.43 -15.32
C TYR A 579 -22.87 8.57 -14.02
N ASP A 580 -22.17 8.69 -12.88
CA ASP A 580 -22.87 8.85 -11.61
C ASP A 580 -23.42 10.28 -11.41
N PRO A 581 -24.73 10.45 -11.16
CA PRO A 581 -25.35 11.76 -10.93
C PRO A 581 -24.71 12.57 -9.81
N LEU A 582 -24.33 11.92 -8.70
CA LEU A 582 -23.72 12.62 -7.57
C LEU A 582 -22.31 13.09 -7.91
N HIS A 583 -21.51 12.30 -8.62
CA HIS A 583 -20.19 12.71 -9.07
C HIS A 583 -20.29 13.93 -10.01
N ILE A 584 -21.25 13.92 -10.95
CA ILE A 584 -21.47 15.07 -11.84
C ILE A 584 -21.72 16.34 -11.03
N LYS A 585 -22.63 16.31 -10.06
CA LYS A 585 -22.99 17.50 -9.27
C LYS A 585 -21.91 17.92 -8.29
N ALA A 586 -21.25 16.95 -7.65
CA ALA A 586 -20.27 17.24 -6.58
C ALA A 586 -18.88 17.61 -7.10
N LEU A 587 -18.47 17.10 -8.26
CA LEU A 587 -17.11 17.27 -8.76
C LEU A 587 -17.06 17.82 -10.20
N THR A 588 -17.78 17.20 -11.15
CA THR A 588 -17.67 17.57 -12.56
C THR A 588 -18.14 19.01 -12.80
N ILE A 589 -19.36 19.35 -12.42
CA ILE A 589 -19.92 20.70 -12.57
C ILE A 589 -19.07 21.78 -11.85
N PRO A 590 -18.68 21.61 -10.58
CA PRO A 590 -17.79 22.55 -9.90
C PRO A 590 -16.46 22.78 -10.62
N ARG A 591 -15.90 21.74 -11.25
CA ARG A 591 -14.65 21.85 -12.02
C ARG A 591 -14.83 22.61 -13.30
N PHE A 592 -15.86 22.31 -14.10
CA PHE A 592 -16.15 23.05 -15.33
C PHE A 592 -16.50 24.52 -15.06
N ASN A 593 -17.08 24.84 -13.91
CA ASN A 593 -17.35 26.22 -13.50
C ASN A 593 -16.11 27.04 -13.10
N LYS A 594 -14.91 26.44 -13.06
CA LYS A 594 -13.65 27.15 -12.78
C LYS A 594 -13.03 27.82 -14.02
N ASN A 595 -13.77 27.98 -15.11
CA ASN A 595 -13.32 28.62 -16.36
C ASN A 595 -12.07 27.93 -16.94
N ILE A 596 -12.09 26.61 -17.02
CA ILE A 596 -11.00 25.78 -17.52
C ILE A 596 -10.92 25.81 -19.04
N THR A 597 -9.70 25.71 -19.57
CA THR A 597 -9.40 25.66 -21.02
C THR A 597 -9.02 24.24 -21.50
N LYS A 598 -8.93 23.28 -20.59
CA LYS A 598 -8.64 21.88 -20.88
C LYS A 598 -9.46 20.98 -19.98
N GLU A 599 -10.03 19.91 -20.55
CA GLU A 599 -10.77 18.92 -19.79
C GLU A 599 -9.85 18.26 -18.74
N PRO A 600 -10.28 18.17 -17.49
CA PRO A 600 -9.49 17.52 -16.43
C PRO A 600 -9.43 16.00 -16.66
N SER A 601 -8.30 15.48 -17.13
CA SER A 601 -8.18 14.09 -17.55
C SER A 601 -8.27 13.05 -16.42
N PHE A 602 -7.86 13.41 -15.21
CA PHE A 602 -7.76 12.47 -14.07
C PHE A 602 -8.88 12.59 -13.04
N ILE A 603 -9.75 13.60 -13.16
CA ILE A 603 -10.92 13.78 -12.29
C ILE A 603 -12.23 13.71 -13.05
N THR A 604 -12.16 13.38 -14.33
CA THR A 604 -13.32 13.18 -15.19
C THR A 604 -13.94 11.83 -14.84
N GLU A 605 -15.25 11.84 -14.70
CA GLU A 605 -16.04 10.66 -14.42
C GLU A 605 -15.90 9.59 -15.50
N LYS A 606 -15.95 8.34 -15.09
CA LYS A 606 -16.03 7.18 -16.00
C LYS A 606 -17.42 6.59 -16.01
N ALA A 607 -17.95 6.36 -17.22
CA ALA A 607 -19.14 5.53 -17.37
C ALA A 607 -18.75 4.05 -17.11
N MET A 608 -19.32 3.48 -16.06
CA MET A 608 -19.01 2.12 -15.62
C MET A 608 -20.22 1.18 -15.78
N PRO A 609 -20.00 -0.14 -15.91
CA PRO A 609 -21.06 -1.11 -16.20
C PRO A 609 -21.76 -1.69 -14.95
N HIS A 610 -21.67 -1.05 -13.80
CA HIS A 610 -22.33 -1.50 -12.56
C HIS A 610 -23.57 -0.66 -12.20
N PHE A 611 -24.14 -0.02 -13.23
CA PHE A 611 -25.40 0.71 -13.11
C PHE A 611 -26.57 -0.09 -13.67
N PHE A 612 -27.73 0.14 -13.07
CA PHE A 612 -28.98 -0.53 -13.44
C PHE A 612 -30.09 0.50 -13.61
N LYS A 613 -30.80 0.45 -14.74
CA LYS A 613 -31.99 1.26 -14.99
C LYS A 613 -33.25 0.45 -14.76
N VAL A 614 -34.19 1.05 -14.05
CA VAL A 614 -35.54 0.52 -13.79
C VAL A 614 -36.55 1.56 -14.22
N LYS A 615 -37.63 1.14 -14.86
CA LYS A 615 -38.75 2.03 -15.20
C LYS A 615 -39.93 1.74 -14.26
N ALA A 616 -40.28 2.70 -13.40
CA ALA A 616 -41.49 2.66 -12.58
C ALA A 616 -42.75 2.95 -13.41
N ASN A 617 -43.91 2.49 -12.93
CA ASN A 617 -45.16 2.73 -13.65
C ASN A 617 -45.58 4.20 -13.60
N ASN A 618 -45.40 4.86 -12.43
CA ASN A 618 -45.72 6.27 -12.22
C ASN A 618 -44.54 7.03 -11.58
N ALA A 619 -44.62 8.36 -11.62
CA ALA A 619 -43.61 9.23 -11.01
C ALA A 619 -43.59 9.19 -9.48
N THR A 620 -44.65 8.71 -8.87
CA THR A 620 -44.89 8.71 -7.42
C THR A 620 -44.88 7.31 -6.82
N ASP A 621 -44.69 6.25 -7.60
CA ASP A 621 -44.66 4.90 -7.06
C ASP A 621 -43.38 4.72 -6.23
N ASP A 622 -43.54 4.41 -4.95
CA ASP A 622 -42.42 4.05 -4.09
C ASP A 622 -41.83 2.71 -4.52
N LEU A 623 -40.50 2.59 -4.40
CA LEU A 623 -39.80 1.38 -4.81
C LEU A 623 -39.06 0.76 -3.62
N THR A 624 -39.12 -0.57 -3.54
CA THR A 624 -38.19 -1.33 -2.69
C THR A 624 -37.09 -1.92 -3.57
N ILE A 625 -35.86 -1.47 -3.35
CA ILE A 625 -34.66 -1.90 -4.04
C ILE A 625 -33.88 -2.83 -3.11
N THR A 626 -33.68 -4.08 -3.52
CA THR A 626 -32.96 -5.08 -2.75
C THR A 626 -31.78 -5.62 -3.56
N VAL A 627 -30.60 -5.48 -3.00
CA VAL A 627 -29.34 -6.06 -3.52
C VAL A 627 -28.92 -7.18 -2.58
N LYS A 628 -28.62 -8.35 -3.12
CA LYS A 628 -28.08 -9.46 -2.34
C LYS A 628 -26.74 -9.87 -2.92
N ASP A 629 -25.71 -9.94 -2.08
CA ASP A 629 -24.38 -10.39 -2.47
C ASP A 629 -24.27 -11.92 -2.54
N GLU A 630 -23.14 -12.41 -3.04
CA GLU A 630 -22.86 -13.84 -3.16
C GLU A 630 -22.70 -14.56 -1.81
N PHE A 631 -22.51 -13.81 -0.72
CA PHE A 631 -22.35 -14.35 0.64
C PHE A 631 -23.67 -14.39 1.42
N GLY A 632 -24.75 -13.91 0.82
CA GLY A 632 -26.09 -13.91 1.39
C GLY A 632 -26.47 -12.65 2.19
N ASN A 633 -25.60 -11.63 2.23
CA ASN A 633 -25.97 -10.34 2.84
C ASN A 633 -26.99 -9.63 1.96
N VAL A 634 -27.94 -8.96 2.58
CA VAL A 634 -29.05 -8.27 1.92
C VAL A 634 -29.03 -6.80 2.27
N TYR A 635 -29.02 -5.94 1.26
CA TYR A 635 -29.01 -4.49 1.36
C TYR A 635 -30.30 -3.95 0.75
N THR A 636 -31.05 -3.14 1.49
CA THR A 636 -32.37 -2.70 1.03
C THR A 636 -32.54 -1.18 1.19
N GLU A 637 -33.09 -0.54 0.18
CA GLU A 637 -33.58 0.83 0.22
C GLU A 637 -35.07 0.86 -0.07
N ASN A 638 -35.86 1.49 0.82
CA ASN A 638 -37.24 1.88 0.53
C ASN A 638 -37.20 3.31 -0.03
N MET A 639 -37.20 3.40 -1.35
CA MET A 639 -37.09 4.66 -2.08
C MET A 639 -38.45 5.32 -2.19
N ALA A 640 -38.74 6.30 -1.33
CA ALA A 640 -39.91 7.16 -1.49
C ALA A 640 -39.77 8.02 -2.75
N ARG A 641 -40.84 8.14 -3.55
CA ARG A 641 -40.85 8.92 -4.79
C ARG A 641 -41.99 9.93 -4.81
N PRO A 642 -41.77 11.12 -5.38
CA PRO A 642 -40.55 11.59 -6.08
C PRO A 642 -39.37 11.79 -5.11
N LYS A 643 -38.20 11.19 -5.43
CA LYS A 643 -36.96 11.38 -4.66
C LYS A 643 -36.22 12.61 -5.21
N ALA A 644 -36.18 13.68 -4.42
CA ALA A 644 -35.43 14.87 -4.80
C ALA A 644 -33.93 14.60 -4.84
N PHE A 645 -33.24 15.22 -5.79
CA PHE A 645 -31.78 15.19 -5.81
C PHE A 645 -31.24 16.35 -4.95
N ASN A 646 -30.72 16.01 -3.77
CA ASN A 646 -30.18 16.99 -2.83
C ASN A 646 -28.81 16.54 -2.32
N THR A 647 -27.73 17.12 -2.88
CA THR A 647 -26.35 16.77 -2.53
C THR A 647 -26.01 17.06 -1.06
N LEU A 648 -26.65 18.05 -0.45
CA LEU A 648 -26.30 18.49 0.91
C LEU A 648 -26.97 17.67 2.00
N THR A 649 -28.19 17.18 1.79
CA THR A 649 -28.94 16.45 2.83
C THR A 649 -28.93 14.95 2.65
N ASP A 650 -28.88 14.44 1.42
CA ASP A 650 -29.05 13.03 1.14
C ASP A 650 -27.71 12.28 0.96
N TYR A 651 -26.64 12.99 0.60
CA TYR A 651 -25.39 12.37 0.19
C TYR A 651 -24.16 12.84 0.97
N THR A 652 -24.23 13.99 1.67
CA THR A 652 -23.17 14.41 2.59
C THR A 652 -23.31 13.60 3.86
N GLN A 653 -22.27 12.91 4.27
CA GLN A 653 -22.18 12.23 5.56
C GLN A 653 -20.77 11.72 5.79
N TYR A 654 -20.06 12.43 6.59
CA TYR A 654 -18.93 11.95 7.35
C TYR A 654 -19.27 12.02 8.82
#